data_b61c75968ae0c12bf0df9e0b8291f1cd
#
_entry.id   b61c75968ae0c12bf0df9e0b8291f1cd
#
_cell.length_a   1.000
_cell.length_b   1.000
_cell.length_c   1.000
_cell.angle_alpha   90.00
_cell.angle_beta   90.00
_cell.angle_gamma   90.00
#
_symmetry.space_group_name_H-M   'P 1'
#
loop_
_entity.id
_entity.type
_entity.pdbx_description
1 polymer ?
#
loop_
_entity_poly.entity_id
_entity_poly.type
_entity_poly.pdbx_seq_one_letter_code
_entity_poly.pdbx_strand_id
1 'polypeptide(L)'
;MREPLKILMTSTPMYRILGKPVHRLMSKIGSLENYYHFHHSKTFKRSTVSSRGPHTFLQMDPKVQWIQQQEVKRRVKRHVQSDPHLPDFSDPMWPSMWYLHCGDTSSRCRSDMNILGAWHRGYTGKNVVVTILDDGIEKNHPDLVQNYDPLASYDVNGNDNDPSPRYEASNENKHGTRCAGEVAASANNSHCIVGIAYNAKIGGIRMLDGDVTDVVEAKSLGIRPDHIDIYSASWGPDDDGKTVDGPGPLARQAFEHGIKKGRKGLGSIFIWASGNGGREGDYCSCDGYTNSIYTISISSTTENGQRPWYLEECASTLATTYSSGAFYDRKIVTTDLRHRCTDGHTGTSVSAPMVAGIIALALEANPLLTWRDVQHLIVRTSRPVHLKAPDWKTNGAGHKVSHLYGFGLVNAEAIVLEAKKWKAVPPQHLCIGSSDRKNKYIRPNQPVRATTLTSACADHPDQRVVYLEHVVVRISISHPRRGDLQINLISPSGTKSQLLAPRAFDNSNEGFRHWEFMTVHCWGERAEGEWTLEVRDMPSQVRHPAHQGKLKEWTLFLYGTAEHPYNTFGSHHSQSRTMKISNSEMESSKVSFFQSQVEVVEEEEEYAGPCHPECGDQGCDGPKADQCLNCIHYSLGSAKTGRMCVNSCPSGFFGDDTVRRCRRCFKGCENCTGRGQTQCTACRRGYYHHQETNTCAMLCPAGFYSEERQKRCLKCHQSCRKCIGHPDKCTACKDGFSLSGDSCVPECQPGMYLSREARKCEGCQASCQTCAEPGKEECVPCAKDLHLHEWQCVPACREGFYPEEMNGIPQKLCKRCDSSCSVCEGSVGNCVKCKEGFSLLRGSCVTNETCINADKNFCEVGKSSKLCEKKLFVLFCCQTCLMAG
;
A
#
# COMPACT_ATOMS: atom_id res chain seq x y z
N MET A 1 48.63 21.31 4.21
CA MET A 1 49.01 20.01 4.77
C MET A 1 50.40 19.67 4.30
N ARG A 2 51.27 19.33 5.20
CA ARG A 2 52.73 19.12 4.93
C ARG A 2 52.94 17.63 4.77
N GLU A 3 53.65 17.20 3.71
CA GLU A 3 53.79 15.77 3.34
C GLU A 3 54.99 15.07 4.01
N PRO A 4 54.91 13.78 4.26
CA PRO A 4 55.80 13.03 5.13
C PRO A 4 56.92 12.27 4.43
N LEU A 5 58.06 12.16 5.08
CA LEU A 5 59.20 11.31 4.76
C LEU A 5 59.08 9.96 5.51
N LYS A 6 59.31 8.82 4.82
CA LYS A 6 59.27 7.51 5.46
C LYS A 6 60.70 7.01 5.71
N ILE A 7 60.97 6.56 6.91
CA ILE A 7 62.27 5.99 7.34
C ILE A 7 62.02 4.63 8.01
N LEU A 8 62.79 3.61 7.60
CA LEU A 8 62.80 2.28 8.24
C LEU A 8 64.00 2.21 9.22
N MET A 9 63.81 1.82 10.45
CA MET A 9 64.87 1.60 11.45
C MET A 9 64.70 0.27 12.15
N THR A 10 65.78 -0.48 12.39
CA THR A 10 65.81 -1.66 13.21
C THR A 10 66.33 -1.34 14.61
N SER A 11 65.51 -1.64 15.64
CA SER A 11 65.76 -1.66 17.09
C SER A 11 66.30 -0.42 17.84
N THR A 12 65.63 -0.11 18.92
CA THR A 12 65.65 0.87 20.01
C THR A 12 66.96 1.51 20.50
N PRO A 13 66.98 2.76 21.06
CA PRO A 13 65.92 3.76 21.33
C PRO A 13 66.08 5.09 20.53
N MET A 14 64.99 5.51 19.98
CA MET A 14 64.83 6.49 18.87
C MET A 14 65.08 7.98 19.24
N TYR A 15 65.20 8.31 20.54
CA TYR A 15 65.25 9.72 21.00
C TYR A 15 66.61 10.40 20.88
N ARG A 16 67.72 9.71 20.57
CA ARG A 16 69.08 10.26 20.52
C ARG A 16 69.63 10.54 19.12
N ILE A 17 68.97 10.13 18.05
CA ILE A 17 69.57 10.22 16.70
C ILE A 17 69.23 11.56 16.00
N LEU A 18 68.24 12.28 16.44
CA LEU A 18 67.76 13.49 15.78
C LEU A 18 68.14 14.80 16.49
N GLY A 19 69.41 15.00 16.75
CA GLY A 19 69.92 16.22 17.39
C GLY A 19 69.87 17.51 16.55
N LYS A 20 69.13 17.55 15.46
CA LYS A 20 68.93 18.78 14.63
C LYS A 20 67.43 18.96 14.26
N PRO A 21 66.90 20.21 14.28
CA PRO A 21 65.44 20.52 14.29
C PRO A 21 64.75 20.38 12.94
N VAL A 22 65.27 19.63 11.98
CA VAL A 22 64.76 19.60 10.59
C VAL A 22 63.81 18.40 10.29
N HIS A 23 63.98 17.30 11.06
CA HIS A 23 63.13 16.11 10.89
C HIS A 23 62.35 15.84 12.15
N ARG A 24 61.03 15.75 12.08
CA ARG A 24 60.15 15.46 13.19
C ARG A 24 59.47 14.10 12.96
N LEU A 25 59.63 13.16 13.92
CA LEU A 25 58.85 11.93 13.92
C LEU A 25 57.39 12.26 14.06
N MET A 26 56.54 11.68 13.20
CA MET A 26 55.10 11.87 13.22
C MET A 26 54.38 10.65 13.81
N SER A 27 54.65 9.45 13.32
CA SER A 27 54.00 8.23 13.80
C SER A 27 54.69 6.97 13.30
N LYS A 28 54.41 5.83 13.94
CA LYS A 28 54.63 4.50 13.40
C LYS A 28 53.65 4.26 12.25
N ILE A 29 54.00 3.48 11.26
CA ILE A 29 53.16 3.23 10.08
C ILE A 29 52.29 2.00 10.32
N GLY A 30 51.09 2.19 10.87
CA GLY A 30 50.15 1.11 11.15
C GLY A 30 50.78 -0.01 11.99
N SER A 31 50.59 -1.25 11.59
CA SER A 31 51.13 -2.44 12.20
C SER A 31 52.53 -2.85 11.72
N LEU A 32 53.12 -2.08 10.77
CA LEU A 32 54.43 -2.42 10.21
C LEU A 32 55.52 -2.22 11.27
N GLU A 33 56.19 -3.28 11.65
CA GLU A 33 57.31 -3.23 12.61
C GLU A 33 58.50 -2.48 12.00
N ASN A 34 59.10 -1.60 12.80
CA ASN A 34 60.27 -0.80 12.46
C ASN A 34 60.09 0.22 11.30
N TYR A 35 58.86 0.53 10.86
CA TYR A 35 58.57 1.54 9.90
C TYR A 35 57.98 2.81 10.52
N TYR A 36 58.63 3.95 10.28
CA TYR A 36 58.29 5.22 10.90
C TYR A 36 58.12 6.32 9.87
N HIS A 37 57.26 7.24 10.19
CA HIS A 37 56.92 8.36 9.35
C HIS A 37 57.51 9.64 9.94
N PHE A 38 58.36 10.36 9.14
CA PHE A 38 58.98 11.60 9.50
C PHE A 38 58.55 12.73 8.62
N HIS A 39 58.49 13.94 9.19
CA HIS A 39 58.20 15.17 8.49
C HIS A 39 59.45 16.00 8.39
N HIS A 40 59.78 16.52 7.17
CA HIS A 40 60.90 17.42 6.96
C HIS A 40 60.39 18.84 6.78
N SER A 41 60.80 19.79 7.65
CA SER A 41 60.23 21.14 7.72
C SER A 41 60.62 22.05 6.56
N LYS A 42 61.64 21.71 5.79
CA LYS A 42 62.19 22.50 4.66
C LYS A 42 61.85 21.92 3.27
N THR A 43 61.11 20.86 3.18
CA THR A 43 60.71 20.30 1.89
C THR A 43 59.40 20.92 1.42
N PHE A 44 59.40 21.52 0.21
CA PHE A 44 58.18 22.16 -0.35
C PHE A 44 57.15 21.15 -0.78
N LYS A 45 55.88 21.51 -0.57
CA LYS A 45 54.75 20.77 -1.06
C LYS A 45 54.77 20.72 -2.58
N ARG A 46 54.65 19.53 -3.21
CA ARG A 46 54.59 19.30 -4.66
C ARG A 46 55.92 19.34 -5.41
N SER A 47 57.06 19.14 -4.73
CA SER A 47 58.31 18.94 -5.50
C SER A 47 58.31 17.56 -6.16
N THR A 48 58.31 17.50 -7.49
CA THR A 48 58.48 16.29 -8.29
C THR A 48 59.96 15.92 -8.47
N VAL A 49 60.86 16.74 -7.93
CA VAL A 49 62.30 16.52 -8.02
C VAL A 49 62.79 15.84 -6.76
N SER A 50 63.44 14.69 -6.93
CA SER A 50 64.15 14.01 -5.85
C SER A 50 65.22 14.94 -5.28
N SER A 51 65.07 15.34 -3.99
CA SER A 51 66.01 16.25 -3.35
C SER A 51 67.34 15.50 -3.09
N ARG A 52 68.35 15.83 -3.87
CA ARG A 52 69.73 15.42 -3.62
C ARG A 52 70.28 16.33 -2.50
N GLY A 53 70.40 15.78 -1.30
CA GLY A 53 71.09 16.45 -0.19
C GLY A 53 70.53 16.41 1.20
N PRO A 54 69.23 16.69 1.49
CA PRO A 54 68.70 16.73 2.88
C PRO A 54 68.64 15.35 3.61
N HIS A 55 68.67 14.24 2.86
CA HIS A 55 68.49 12.89 3.42
C HIS A 55 69.79 12.12 3.62
N THR A 56 70.93 12.67 3.14
CA THR A 56 72.22 11.98 3.16
C THR A 56 72.66 11.66 4.59
N PHE A 57 72.40 12.56 5.55
CA PHE A 57 72.75 12.32 6.95
C PHE A 57 71.96 11.17 7.59
N LEU A 58 70.72 10.96 7.21
CA LEU A 58 69.91 9.87 7.71
C LEU A 58 70.30 8.55 7.03
N GLN A 59 70.70 8.58 5.76
CA GLN A 59 71.19 7.43 5.02
C GLN A 59 72.54 6.93 5.51
N MET A 60 73.37 7.82 6.15
CA MET A 60 74.68 7.48 6.67
C MET A 60 74.61 6.84 8.11
N ASP A 61 73.44 6.87 8.75
CA ASP A 61 73.24 6.25 10.07
C ASP A 61 73.13 4.73 9.88
N PRO A 62 74.05 3.91 10.49
CA PRO A 62 74.00 2.42 10.34
C PRO A 62 72.72 1.78 10.86
N LYS A 63 71.89 2.51 11.60
CA LYS A 63 70.58 2.07 12.11
C LYS A 63 69.44 2.31 11.12
N VAL A 64 69.69 3.11 10.04
CA VAL A 64 68.71 3.38 9.01
C VAL A 64 68.92 2.45 7.80
N GLN A 65 68.13 1.41 7.70
CA GLN A 65 68.26 0.43 6.64
C GLN A 65 67.63 0.91 5.33
N TRP A 66 66.59 1.79 5.38
CA TRP A 66 65.88 2.28 4.25
C TRP A 66 65.24 3.64 4.52
N ILE A 67 65.32 4.53 3.56
CA ILE A 67 64.68 5.85 3.58
C ILE A 67 64.15 6.15 2.19
N GLN A 68 62.92 6.65 2.12
CA GLN A 68 62.29 7.06 0.87
C GLN A 68 61.41 8.28 1.12
N GLN A 69 61.61 9.29 0.23
CA GLN A 69 60.71 10.40 0.13
C GLN A 69 59.36 9.90 -0.43
N GLN A 70 58.24 10.28 0.20
CA GLN A 70 56.94 9.94 -0.26
C GLN A 70 56.44 10.92 -1.30
N GLU A 71 56.07 10.46 -2.47
CA GLU A 71 55.43 11.20 -3.54
C GLU A 71 53.90 11.07 -3.39
N VAL A 72 53.20 12.20 -3.67
CA VAL A 72 51.73 12.19 -3.72
C VAL A 72 51.30 11.47 -4.97
N LYS A 73 50.78 10.25 -4.81
CA LYS A 73 50.15 9.50 -5.89
C LYS A 73 48.70 9.93 -6.00
N ARG A 74 48.27 10.35 -7.20
CA ARG A 74 46.87 10.57 -7.50
C ARG A 74 46.15 9.21 -7.42
N ARG A 75 45.19 9.06 -6.52
CA ARG A 75 44.24 7.97 -6.46
C ARG A 75 42.87 8.55 -6.71
N VAL A 76 42.18 8.07 -7.72
CA VAL A 76 40.77 8.38 -7.99
C VAL A 76 39.98 7.30 -7.30
N LYS A 77 38.91 7.67 -6.61
CA LYS A 77 37.88 6.71 -6.24
C LYS A 77 37.45 6.05 -7.54
N ARG A 78 37.52 4.73 -7.62
CA ARG A 78 36.88 3.98 -8.70
C ARG A 78 35.38 4.13 -8.47
N HIS A 79 34.78 5.19 -9.00
CA HIS A 79 33.37 5.20 -9.27
C HIS A 79 33.18 4.14 -10.35
N VAL A 80 32.30 3.20 -10.13
CA VAL A 80 31.58 2.53 -11.20
C VAL A 80 30.97 3.71 -11.99
N GLN A 81 31.29 3.85 -13.26
CA GLN A 81 30.56 4.76 -14.12
C GLN A 81 29.10 4.32 -13.96
N SER A 82 28.27 5.21 -13.42
CA SER A 82 26.84 5.02 -13.39
C SER A 82 26.43 4.63 -14.80
N ASP A 83 25.65 3.56 -14.91
CA ASP A 83 24.99 3.21 -16.16
C ASP A 83 24.32 4.50 -16.67
N PRO A 84 24.61 4.97 -17.88
CA PRO A 84 24.01 6.22 -18.39
C PRO A 84 22.48 6.16 -18.48
N HIS A 85 21.86 5.03 -18.20
CA HIS A 85 20.41 4.81 -18.09
C HIS A 85 19.88 4.82 -16.65
N LEU A 86 20.73 4.89 -15.62
CA LEU A 86 20.27 5.03 -14.23
C LEU A 86 19.98 6.50 -13.92
N PRO A 87 18.80 6.83 -13.36
CA PRO A 87 18.53 8.16 -12.83
C PRO A 87 19.58 8.50 -11.76
N ASP A 88 20.19 9.67 -11.87
CA ASP A 88 21.14 10.17 -10.86
C ASP A 88 20.36 11.01 -9.86
N PHE A 89 19.91 10.38 -8.77
CA PHE A 89 19.22 11.08 -7.68
C PHE A 89 20.22 11.67 -6.69
N SER A 90 19.93 12.89 -6.21
CA SER A 90 20.77 13.62 -5.24
C SER A 90 20.65 13.07 -3.82
N ASP A 91 19.71 12.16 -3.58
CA ASP A 91 19.36 11.59 -2.28
C ASP A 91 20.50 10.70 -1.78
N PRO A 92 21.03 10.94 -0.58
CA PRO A 92 22.32 10.36 -0.15
C PRO A 92 22.31 8.85 0.01
N MET A 93 21.15 8.23 0.28
CA MET A 93 21.04 6.78 0.43
C MET A 93 20.65 6.06 -0.87
N TRP A 94 20.41 6.79 -1.98
CA TRP A 94 20.11 6.21 -3.29
C TRP A 94 21.07 5.07 -3.69
N PRO A 95 22.40 5.20 -3.54
CA PRO A 95 23.31 4.11 -3.88
C PRO A 95 23.13 2.83 -3.05
N SER A 96 22.45 2.92 -1.89
CA SER A 96 22.17 1.80 -0.99
C SER A 96 20.83 1.13 -1.27
N MET A 97 20.00 1.70 -2.13
CA MET A 97 18.66 1.19 -2.48
C MET A 97 18.73 0.10 -3.54
N TRP A 98 19.54 -0.94 -3.28
CA TRP A 98 19.79 -2.06 -4.20
C TRP A 98 18.51 -2.74 -4.71
N TYR A 99 17.44 -2.71 -3.94
CA TYR A 99 16.16 -3.34 -4.26
C TYR A 99 15.35 -2.56 -5.32
N LEU A 100 15.69 -1.30 -5.58
CA LEU A 100 15.12 -0.48 -6.64
C LEU A 100 15.96 -0.52 -7.93
N HIS A 101 17.28 -0.67 -7.80
CA HIS A 101 18.20 -0.72 -8.91
C HIS A 101 19.21 -1.86 -8.75
N CYS A 102 19.09 -2.89 -9.53
CA CYS A 102 20.04 -4.01 -9.58
C CYS A 102 21.33 -3.67 -10.36
N GLY A 103 21.74 -2.41 -10.43
CA GLY A 103 22.87 -1.93 -11.25
C GLY A 103 24.26 -2.28 -10.72
N ASP A 104 24.37 -3.12 -9.70
CA ASP A 104 25.64 -3.52 -9.12
C ASP A 104 26.24 -4.68 -9.91
N THR A 105 27.36 -4.42 -10.62
CA THR A 105 28.16 -5.41 -11.34
C THR A 105 28.76 -6.49 -10.44
N SER A 106 28.63 -6.37 -9.12
CA SER A 106 29.04 -7.37 -8.13
C SER A 106 28.12 -8.59 -8.02
N SER A 107 27.07 -8.68 -8.85
CA SER A 107 26.26 -9.87 -9.11
C SER A 107 25.44 -10.46 -7.96
N ARG A 108 25.18 -9.74 -6.87
CA ARG A 108 24.34 -10.25 -5.77
C ARG A 108 22.84 -10.16 -6.11
N CYS A 109 22.41 -9.09 -6.73
CA CYS A 109 21.03 -8.93 -7.18
C CYS A 109 20.84 -9.69 -8.51
N ARG A 110 20.09 -10.79 -8.47
CA ARG A 110 19.89 -11.67 -9.64
C ARG A 110 18.62 -11.36 -10.43
N SER A 111 17.72 -10.57 -9.88
CA SER A 111 16.48 -10.17 -10.54
C SER A 111 16.00 -8.86 -9.98
N ASP A 112 15.47 -8.01 -10.86
CA ASP A 112 14.97 -6.69 -10.55
C ASP A 112 13.44 -6.72 -10.40
N MET A 113 12.88 -5.91 -9.48
CA MET A 113 11.46 -5.58 -9.44
C MET A 113 11.05 -4.63 -10.58
N ASN A 114 11.99 -4.20 -11.42
CA ASN A 114 11.83 -3.34 -12.59
C ASN A 114 11.12 -2.02 -12.29
N ILE A 115 11.42 -1.41 -11.15
CA ILE A 115 10.86 -0.12 -10.75
C ILE A 115 11.36 0.98 -11.68
N LEU A 116 12.65 0.98 -12.01
CA LEU A 116 13.24 1.91 -12.96
C LEU A 116 12.56 1.86 -14.34
N GLY A 117 12.15 0.68 -14.79
CA GLY A 117 11.42 0.51 -16.05
C GLY A 117 10.07 1.24 -16.03
N ALA A 118 9.37 1.26 -14.90
CA ALA A 118 8.14 2.04 -14.73
C ALA A 118 8.42 3.55 -14.71
N TRP A 119 9.47 3.99 -14.00
CA TRP A 119 9.88 5.39 -13.95
C TRP A 119 10.33 5.95 -15.31
N HIS A 120 11.12 5.19 -16.07
CA HIS A 120 11.52 5.56 -17.44
C HIS A 120 10.33 5.73 -18.37
N ARG A 121 9.20 5.11 -18.07
CA ARG A 121 7.94 5.29 -18.79
C ARG A 121 7.12 6.49 -18.30
N GLY A 122 7.63 7.23 -17.33
CA GLY A 122 7.03 8.44 -16.77
C GLY A 122 6.05 8.21 -15.62
N TYR A 123 5.93 6.97 -15.09
CA TYR A 123 5.04 6.65 -13.97
C TYR A 123 5.77 6.71 -12.64
N THR A 124 5.32 7.58 -11.76
CA THR A 124 5.98 7.93 -10.50
C THR A 124 5.00 8.04 -9.32
N GLY A 125 3.73 7.69 -9.54
CA GLY A 125 2.66 7.70 -8.54
C GLY A 125 1.81 8.98 -8.50
N LYS A 126 1.90 9.86 -9.51
CA LYS A 126 1.16 11.13 -9.53
C LYS A 126 -0.35 10.91 -9.41
N ASN A 127 -1.00 11.78 -8.63
CA ASN A 127 -2.46 11.78 -8.40
C ASN A 127 -3.00 10.53 -7.70
N VAL A 128 -2.14 9.70 -7.12
CA VAL A 128 -2.53 8.55 -6.32
C VAL A 128 -2.29 8.86 -4.85
N VAL A 129 -3.21 8.46 -3.99
CA VAL A 129 -3.18 8.70 -2.54
C VAL A 129 -3.02 7.38 -1.81
N VAL A 130 -1.93 7.26 -1.06
CA VAL A 130 -1.63 6.09 -0.22
C VAL A 130 -1.70 6.50 1.24
N THR A 131 -2.24 5.66 2.10
CA THR A 131 -2.18 5.87 3.55
C THR A 131 -1.58 4.66 4.26
N ILE A 132 -0.77 4.93 5.28
CA ILE A 132 -0.18 3.93 6.16
C ILE A 132 -1.02 3.84 7.43
N LEU A 133 -1.57 2.66 7.70
CA LEU A 133 -2.27 2.37 8.96
C LEU A 133 -1.24 1.78 9.93
N ASP A 134 -0.82 2.58 10.94
CA ASP A 134 0.32 2.18 11.79
C ASP A 134 0.38 3.01 13.11
N ASP A 135 1.58 3.17 13.67
CA ASP A 135 1.88 3.92 14.90
C ASP A 135 1.99 5.45 14.70
N GLY A 136 1.74 5.94 13.49
CA GLY A 136 1.79 7.36 13.09
C GLY A 136 2.75 7.62 11.93
N ILE A 137 2.77 8.86 11.47
CA ILE A 137 3.68 9.35 10.42
C ILE A 137 4.31 10.67 10.84
N GLU A 138 5.63 10.80 10.76
CA GLU A 138 6.33 12.08 10.95
C GLU A 138 6.10 12.99 9.74
N LYS A 139 4.93 13.66 9.73
CA LYS A 139 4.44 14.46 8.60
C LYS A 139 5.35 15.61 8.17
N ASN A 140 6.22 16.06 9.05
CA ASN A 140 7.22 17.11 8.79
C ASN A 140 8.62 16.57 8.50
N HIS A 141 8.75 15.24 8.30
CA HIS A 141 10.01 14.65 7.88
C HIS A 141 10.43 15.25 6.51
N PRO A 142 11.68 15.74 6.35
CA PRO A 142 12.09 16.40 5.11
C PRO A 142 11.83 15.62 3.84
N ASP A 143 11.88 14.30 3.92
CA ASP A 143 11.66 13.39 2.80
C ASP A 143 10.19 13.05 2.54
N LEU A 144 9.28 13.41 3.45
CA LEU A 144 7.85 13.10 3.34
C LEU A 144 6.98 14.36 3.16
N VAL A 145 7.40 15.49 3.68
CA VAL A 145 6.60 16.73 3.78
C VAL A 145 6.03 17.21 2.44
N GLN A 146 6.75 17.04 1.35
CA GLN A 146 6.32 17.45 0.01
C GLN A 146 5.13 16.62 -0.48
N ASN A 147 5.11 15.34 -0.13
CA ASN A 147 4.09 14.38 -0.56
C ASN A 147 3.01 14.16 0.49
N TYR A 148 3.18 14.70 1.69
CA TYR A 148 2.22 14.52 2.77
C TYR A 148 0.84 15.05 2.41
N ASP A 149 -0.18 14.25 2.72
CA ASP A 149 -1.59 14.58 2.50
C ASP A 149 -2.37 14.55 3.82
N PRO A 150 -2.76 15.72 4.36
CA PRO A 150 -3.54 15.80 5.58
C PRO A 150 -4.95 15.21 5.44
N LEU A 151 -5.51 15.13 4.21
CA LEU A 151 -6.81 14.50 3.97
C LEU A 151 -6.75 12.96 4.01
N ALA A 152 -5.57 12.40 3.79
CA ALA A 152 -5.32 10.96 3.91
C ALA A 152 -4.80 10.56 5.30
N SER A 153 -4.90 11.46 6.29
CA SER A 153 -4.30 11.31 7.61
C SER A 153 -5.30 11.54 8.74
N TYR A 154 -5.14 10.79 9.83
CA TYR A 154 -5.96 10.93 11.02
C TYR A 154 -5.30 10.23 12.22
N ASP A 155 -5.50 10.76 13.43
CA ASP A 155 -5.19 10.06 14.69
C ASP A 155 -6.44 9.41 15.25
N VAL A 156 -6.53 8.08 15.17
CA VAL A 156 -7.65 7.30 15.73
C VAL A 156 -7.48 7.12 17.25
N ASN A 157 -6.24 7.05 17.75
CA ASN A 157 -5.93 6.92 19.17
C ASN A 157 -6.26 8.22 19.94
N GLY A 158 -5.82 9.38 19.39
CA GLY A 158 -6.11 10.71 19.95
C GLY A 158 -7.46 11.27 19.54
N ASN A 159 -8.08 10.73 18.48
CA ASN A 159 -9.32 11.19 17.85
C ASN A 159 -9.22 12.63 17.32
N ASP A 160 -8.13 12.94 16.65
CA ASP A 160 -7.88 14.24 16.02
C ASP A 160 -7.25 14.08 14.61
N ASN A 161 -6.85 15.19 13.99
CA ASN A 161 -6.28 15.20 12.64
C ASN A 161 -4.75 15.19 12.61
N ASP A 162 -4.07 15.03 13.75
CA ASP A 162 -2.61 15.00 13.81
C ASP A 162 -2.08 13.57 13.93
N PRO A 163 -1.65 12.94 12.82
CA PRO A 163 -1.16 11.58 12.81
C PRO A 163 0.30 11.47 13.27
N SER A 164 0.87 12.53 13.87
CA SER A 164 2.26 12.53 14.31
C SER A 164 2.49 11.44 15.36
N PRO A 165 3.59 10.68 15.25
CA PRO A 165 3.90 9.64 16.22
C PRO A 165 4.25 10.29 17.57
N ARG A 166 3.94 9.60 18.66
CA ARG A 166 4.36 10.00 19.99
C ARG A 166 5.88 9.80 20.12
N TYR A 167 6.58 10.88 20.44
CA TYR A 167 8.04 10.87 20.57
C TYR A 167 8.46 10.51 21.99
N GLU A 168 9.06 9.35 22.16
CA GLU A 168 9.64 8.85 23.41
C GLU A 168 11.14 8.57 23.29
N ALA A 169 11.80 8.32 24.43
CA ALA A 169 13.22 8.00 24.46
C ALA A 169 13.55 6.67 23.76
N SER A 170 12.63 5.71 23.79
CA SER A 170 12.74 4.41 23.13
C SER A 170 12.60 4.47 21.61
N ASN A 171 11.99 5.56 21.05
CA ASN A 171 11.59 5.67 19.66
C ASN A 171 10.75 4.46 19.20
N GLU A 172 9.79 4.05 19.98
CA GLU A 172 8.92 2.89 19.66
C GLU A 172 8.09 3.16 18.41
N ASN A 173 7.42 4.31 18.32
CA ASN A 173 6.48 4.68 17.26
C ASN A 173 7.19 5.18 15.98
N LYS A 174 8.15 4.42 15.48
CA LYS A 174 8.92 4.74 14.28
C LYS A 174 8.44 4.00 13.04
N HIS A 175 7.60 2.99 13.22
CA HIS A 175 7.34 1.99 12.21
C HIS A 175 6.55 2.56 11.03
N GLY A 176 5.47 3.31 11.27
CA GLY A 176 4.67 3.93 10.21
C GLY A 176 5.44 4.96 9.39
N THR A 177 6.32 5.75 10.02
CA THR A 177 7.21 6.70 9.31
C THR A 177 8.18 5.95 8.38
N ARG A 178 8.70 4.79 8.80
CA ARG A 178 9.57 3.95 7.97
C ARG A 178 8.84 3.39 6.77
N CYS A 179 7.62 2.88 6.96
CA CYS A 179 6.77 2.38 5.89
C CYS A 179 6.39 3.47 4.88
N ALA A 180 6.11 4.69 5.35
CA ALA A 180 5.75 5.82 4.50
C ALA A 180 6.89 6.23 3.55
N GLY A 181 8.14 6.20 4.00
CA GLY A 181 9.30 6.51 3.18
C GLY A 181 9.45 5.57 1.98
N GLU A 182 9.27 4.28 2.17
CA GLU A 182 9.35 3.28 1.10
C GLU A 182 8.34 3.54 -0.02
N VAL A 183 7.15 4.03 0.34
CA VAL A 183 6.10 4.35 -0.63
C VAL A 183 6.42 5.63 -1.38
N ALA A 184 6.62 6.74 -0.67
CA ALA A 184 6.51 8.08 -1.25
C ALA A 184 7.52 9.10 -0.68
N ALA A 185 8.72 8.69 -0.25
CA ALA A 185 9.79 9.63 -0.02
C ALA A 185 10.07 10.43 -1.28
N SER A 186 10.29 11.73 -1.13
CA SER A 186 10.45 12.67 -2.26
C SER A 186 11.80 12.49 -2.93
N ALA A 187 11.84 12.46 -4.26
CA ALA A 187 13.08 12.31 -5.02
C ALA A 187 13.78 13.65 -5.24
N ASN A 188 15.12 13.63 -5.32
CA ASN A 188 15.97 14.78 -5.63
C ASN A 188 15.86 15.94 -4.62
N ASN A 189 15.67 15.62 -3.36
CA ASN A 189 15.62 16.60 -2.29
C ASN A 189 16.91 16.63 -1.43
N SER A 190 17.92 15.84 -1.79
CA SER A 190 19.19 15.68 -1.07
C SER A 190 19.02 15.15 0.35
N HIS A 191 17.94 14.41 0.60
CA HIS A 191 17.62 13.81 1.90
C HIS A 191 17.35 12.31 1.74
N CYS A 192 17.53 11.52 2.74
CA CYS A 192 17.39 10.06 2.86
C CYS A 192 17.35 9.26 1.55
N ILE A 193 16.14 8.99 1.01
CA ILE A 193 15.87 7.95 0.02
C ILE A 193 14.94 8.47 -1.09
N VAL A 194 14.64 7.58 -2.04
CA VAL A 194 13.63 7.80 -3.09
C VAL A 194 12.51 6.80 -2.92
N GLY A 195 11.29 7.24 -2.70
CA GLY A 195 10.12 6.38 -2.63
C GLY A 195 9.80 5.70 -3.96
N ILE A 196 9.23 4.50 -3.93
CA ILE A 196 8.84 3.77 -5.14
C ILE A 196 7.87 4.60 -5.99
N ALA A 197 6.94 5.30 -5.34
CA ALA A 197 6.00 6.22 -5.94
C ALA A 197 6.27 7.65 -5.44
N TYR A 198 7.47 8.18 -5.72
CA TYR A 198 8.01 9.42 -5.15
C TYR A 198 7.20 10.69 -5.48
N ASN A 199 6.17 10.61 -6.30
CA ASN A 199 5.20 11.68 -6.58
C ASN A 199 3.77 11.33 -6.12
N ALA A 200 3.57 10.19 -5.44
CA ALA A 200 2.29 9.88 -4.81
C ALA A 200 2.05 10.73 -3.56
N LYS A 201 0.81 10.93 -3.20
CA LYS A 201 0.45 11.51 -1.90
C LYS A 201 0.47 10.44 -0.83
N ILE A 202 0.98 10.81 0.35
CA ILE A 202 1.17 9.89 1.48
C ILE A 202 0.50 10.44 2.73
N GLY A 203 -0.34 9.63 3.33
CA GLY A 203 -0.95 9.91 4.63
C GLY A 203 -0.58 8.86 5.67
N GLY A 204 -0.96 9.09 6.91
CA GLY A 204 -0.82 8.15 8.00
C GLY A 204 -2.03 8.16 8.91
N ILE A 205 -2.45 6.97 9.32
CA ILE A 205 -3.51 6.77 10.29
C ILE A 205 -2.87 6.17 11.54
N ARG A 206 -2.74 7.00 12.59
CA ARG A 206 -2.20 6.58 13.87
C ARG A 206 -3.25 5.78 14.63
N MET A 207 -3.04 4.46 14.75
CA MET A 207 -4.00 3.54 15.36
C MET A 207 -3.36 2.51 16.29
N LEU A 208 -2.05 2.27 16.20
CA LEU A 208 -1.35 1.26 16.98
C LEU A 208 -0.76 1.77 18.29
N ASP A 209 -0.76 3.08 18.53
CA ASP A 209 -0.22 3.67 19.76
C ASP A 209 -1.29 3.80 20.86
N GLY A 210 -2.04 2.74 21.10
CA GLY A 210 -3.10 2.62 22.08
C GLY A 210 -3.82 1.27 22.01
N ASP A 211 -4.90 1.11 22.74
CA ASP A 211 -5.70 -0.12 22.70
C ASP A 211 -6.38 -0.28 21.34
N VAL A 212 -6.03 -1.34 20.62
CA VAL A 212 -6.65 -1.66 19.35
C VAL A 212 -7.90 -2.49 19.57
N THR A 213 -9.04 -1.96 19.17
CA THR A 213 -10.34 -2.62 19.25
C THR A 213 -10.97 -2.71 17.86
N ASP A 214 -11.98 -3.56 17.66
CA ASP A 214 -12.73 -3.67 16.41
C ASP A 214 -13.26 -2.30 15.91
N VAL A 215 -13.60 -1.38 16.82
CA VAL A 215 -14.01 -0.01 16.49
C VAL A 215 -12.83 0.81 15.93
N VAL A 216 -11.65 0.69 16.55
CA VAL A 216 -10.42 1.38 16.10
C VAL A 216 -10.04 0.89 14.71
N GLU A 217 -10.04 -0.41 14.51
CA GLU A 217 -9.75 -1.02 13.20
C GLU A 217 -10.75 -0.58 12.13
N ALA A 218 -12.05 -0.72 12.41
CA ALA A 218 -13.10 -0.34 11.47
C ALA A 218 -13.05 1.15 11.11
N LYS A 219 -12.78 2.02 12.10
CA LYS A 219 -12.63 3.45 11.88
C LYS A 219 -11.42 3.73 10.98
N SER A 220 -10.29 3.09 11.25
CA SER A 220 -9.05 3.25 10.49
C SER A 220 -9.19 2.77 9.04
N LEU A 221 -9.77 1.60 8.82
CA LEU A 221 -10.03 1.02 7.50
C LEU A 221 -11.08 1.78 6.69
N GLY A 222 -11.94 2.56 7.36
CA GLY A 222 -13.03 3.31 6.74
C GLY A 222 -12.76 4.81 6.57
N ILE A 223 -11.57 5.32 6.89
CA ILE A 223 -11.24 6.74 6.75
C ILE A 223 -11.14 7.11 5.27
N ARG A 224 -11.92 8.13 4.87
CA ARG A 224 -11.87 8.77 3.54
C ARG A 224 -11.77 7.81 2.34
N PRO A 225 -12.64 6.80 2.20
CA PRO A 225 -12.56 5.82 1.12
C PRO A 225 -12.86 6.43 -0.27
N ASP A 226 -13.37 7.65 -0.32
CA ASP A 226 -13.57 8.46 -1.53
C ASP A 226 -12.30 9.19 -1.97
N HIS A 227 -11.33 9.38 -1.09
CA HIS A 227 -10.08 10.12 -1.31
C HIS A 227 -8.85 9.20 -1.34
N ILE A 228 -8.76 8.25 -0.43
CA ILE A 228 -7.63 7.32 -0.32
C ILE A 228 -7.81 6.17 -1.33
N ASP A 229 -6.78 5.93 -2.14
CA ASP A 229 -6.77 4.83 -3.11
C ASP A 229 -6.28 3.54 -2.48
N ILE A 230 -5.19 3.60 -1.70
CA ILE A 230 -4.46 2.45 -1.19
C ILE A 230 -4.27 2.59 0.31
N TYR A 231 -4.63 1.55 1.05
CA TYR A 231 -4.38 1.39 2.48
C TYR A 231 -3.30 0.33 2.66
N SER A 232 -2.19 0.69 3.27
CA SER A 232 -1.08 -0.23 3.56
C SER A 232 -1.01 -0.52 5.05
N ALA A 233 -1.10 -1.79 5.43
CA ALA A 233 -1.08 -2.26 6.79
C ALA A 233 0.04 -3.29 7.00
N SER A 234 0.88 -3.04 8.00
CA SER A 234 1.99 -3.91 8.36
C SER A 234 1.86 -4.39 9.83
N TRP A 235 0.65 -4.83 10.18
CA TRP A 235 0.28 -5.31 11.51
C TRP A 235 -0.76 -6.42 11.41
N GLY A 236 -1.00 -7.13 12.50
CA GLY A 236 -1.98 -8.21 12.60
C GLY A 236 -2.02 -8.81 14.01
N PRO A 237 -2.59 -10.02 14.17
CA PRO A 237 -2.49 -10.80 15.39
C PRO A 237 -1.04 -11.09 15.80
N ASP A 238 -0.83 -11.54 17.04
CA ASP A 238 0.49 -11.93 17.52
C ASP A 238 1.13 -13.04 16.67
N ASP A 239 2.34 -12.80 16.20
CA ASP A 239 3.17 -13.73 15.40
C ASP A 239 3.88 -14.76 16.30
N ASP A 240 3.12 -15.51 17.14
CA ASP A 240 3.64 -16.31 18.25
C ASP A 240 3.53 -17.83 18.05
N GLY A 241 3.07 -18.27 16.88
CA GLY A 241 2.89 -19.67 16.52
C GLY A 241 1.72 -20.37 17.22
N LYS A 242 0.82 -19.62 17.88
CA LYS A 242 -0.34 -20.19 18.59
C LYS A 242 -1.61 -19.38 18.45
N THR A 243 -1.53 -18.07 18.22
CA THR A 243 -2.70 -17.19 18.07
C THR A 243 -3.48 -17.52 16.80
N VAL A 244 -4.81 -17.45 16.86
CA VAL A 244 -5.74 -17.53 15.74
C VAL A 244 -6.74 -16.41 15.96
N ASP A 245 -6.60 -15.34 15.21
CA ASP A 245 -7.43 -14.14 15.33
C ASP A 245 -7.56 -13.43 13.97
N GLY A 246 -8.45 -12.45 13.89
CA GLY A 246 -8.70 -11.70 12.66
C GLY A 246 -9.72 -10.60 12.87
N PRO A 247 -10.13 -9.92 11.77
CA PRO A 247 -11.00 -8.77 11.84
C PRO A 247 -12.31 -9.08 12.56
N GLY A 248 -12.67 -8.23 13.51
CA GLY A 248 -13.96 -8.26 14.16
C GLY A 248 -15.12 -7.90 13.23
N PRO A 249 -16.38 -7.96 13.70
CA PRO A 249 -17.54 -7.69 12.85
C PRO A 249 -17.54 -6.30 12.19
N LEU A 250 -17.04 -5.26 12.87
CA LEU A 250 -17.01 -3.89 12.34
C LEU A 250 -15.88 -3.72 11.33
N ALA A 251 -14.70 -4.27 11.59
CA ALA A 251 -13.58 -4.26 10.66
C ALA A 251 -13.94 -5.00 9.37
N ARG A 252 -14.64 -6.16 9.46
CA ARG A 252 -15.17 -6.86 8.27
C ARG A 252 -16.13 -5.99 7.45
N GLN A 253 -17.04 -5.28 8.11
CA GLN A 253 -17.94 -4.35 7.44
C GLN A 253 -17.19 -3.19 6.79
N ALA A 254 -16.09 -2.72 7.41
CA ALA A 254 -15.26 -1.67 6.84
C ALA A 254 -14.56 -2.14 5.56
N PHE A 255 -14.00 -3.35 5.53
CA PHE A 255 -13.46 -3.95 4.30
C PHE A 255 -14.54 -4.04 3.20
N GLU A 256 -15.70 -4.61 3.53
CA GLU A 256 -16.82 -4.74 2.57
C GLU A 256 -17.31 -3.39 2.06
N HIS A 257 -17.37 -2.38 2.94
CA HIS A 257 -17.72 -1.03 2.53
C HIS A 257 -16.65 -0.43 1.61
N GLY A 258 -15.37 -0.58 1.97
CA GLY A 258 -14.24 -0.09 1.22
C GLY A 258 -14.21 -0.65 -0.21
N ILE A 259 -14.34 -1.98 -0.39
CA ILE A 259 -14.33 -2.58 -1.73
C ILE A 259 -15.58 -2.23 -2.58
N LYS A 260 -16.71 -1.93 -1.93
CA LYS A 260 -17.98 -1.60 -2.63
C LYS A 260 -18.09 -0.10 -2.94
N LYS A 261 -17.62 0.77 -2.05
CA LYS A 261 -17.86 2.23 -2.10
C LYS A 261 -16.59 3.05 -2.29
N GLY A 262 -15.45 2.53 -1.86
CA GLY A 262 -14.16 3.21 -1.99
C GLY A 262 -13.83 3.54 -3.43
N ARG A 263 -12.99 4.54 -3.63
CA ARG A 263 -12.53 4.99 -4.96
C ARG A 263 -13.69 5.18 -5.93
N LYS A 264 -14.79 5.77 -5.45
CA LYS A 264 -16.03 6.03 -6.25
C LYS A 264 -16.66 4.76 -6.83
N GLY A 265 -16.55 3.63 -6.13
CA GLY A 265 -17.09 2.33 -6.51
C GLY A 265 -16.13 1.40 -7.25
N LEU A 266 -14.88 1.82 -7.49
CA LEU A 266 -13.79 0.95 -7.97
C LEU A 266 -13.25 0.03 -6.87
N GLY A 267 -13.49 0.36 -5.62
CA GLY A 267 -13.05 -0.32 -4.42
C GLY A 267 -11.70 0.17 -3.91
N SER A 268 -11.61 0.37 -2.60
CA SER A 268 -10.35 0.63 -1.89
C SER A 268 -9.42 -0.57 -2.04
N ILE A 269 -8.11 -0.30 -2.12
CA ILE A 269 -7.09 -1.33 -2.25
C ILE A 269 -6.42 -1.49 -0.88
N PHE A 270 -6.54 -2.68 -0.27
CA PHE A 270 -5.96 -3.01 1.02
C PHE A 270 -4.76 -3.93 0.83
N ILE A 271 -3.57 -3.49 1.25
CA ILE A 271 -2.33 -4.24 1.14
C ILE A 271 -1.86 -4.61 2.53
N TRP A 272 -1.47 -5.85 2.72
CA TRP A 272 -1.17 -6.43 4.01
C TRP A 272 0.15 -7.17 4.03
N ALA A 273 0.94 -7.00 5.09
CA ALA A 273 2.14 -7.79 5.37
C ALA A 273 1.73 -9.21 5.79
N SER A 274 2.44 -10.24 5.32
CA SER A 274 2.03 -11.64 5.55
C SER A 274 2.37 -12.21 6.93
N GLY A 275 3.06 -11.45 7.81
CA GLY A 275 3.44 -11.89 9.15
C GLY A 275 4.93 -12.22 9.32
N ASN A 276 5.42 -12.21 10.55
CA ASN A 276 6.83 -12.35 10.90
C ASN A 276 7.12 -13.50 11.90
N GLY A 277 6.16 -14.37 12.17
CA GLY A 277 6.26 -15.50 13.11
C GLY A 277 6.95 -16.74 12.54
N GLY A 278 7.67 -16.63 11.43
CA GLY A 278 8.31 -17.79 10.78
C GLY A 278 9.30 -18.54 11.68
N ARG A 279 10.00 -17.85 12.62
CA ARG A 279 10.88 -18.47 13.60
C ARG A 279 10.11 -19.27 14.65
N GLU A 280 8.93 -18.80 15.00
CA GLU A 280 8.00 -19.42 15.96
C GLU A 280 7.15 -20.52 15.29
N GLY A 281 7.39 -20.77 13.98
CA GLY A 281 6.64 -21.75 13.20
C GLY A 281 5.18 -21.34 13.00
N ASP A 282 4.92 -20.03 12.92
CA ASP A 282 3.60 -19.50 12.63
C ASP A 282 3.24 -19.62 11.15
N TYR A 283 1.94 -19.55 10.86
CA TYR A 283 1.37 -19.63 9.52
C TYR A 283 0.32 -18.55 9.33
N CYS A 284 0.48 -17.72 8.31
CA CYS A 284 -0.42 -16.59 8.03
C CYS A 284 -1.86 -16.99 7.70
N SER A 285 -2.17 -18.26 7.55
CA SER A 285 -3.54 -18.76 7.48
C SER A 285 -4.31 -18.72 8.82
N CYS A 286 -3.61 -18.47 9.92
CA CYS A 286 -4.20 -18.24 11.24
C CYS A 286 -4.44 -16.75 11.55
N ASP A 287 -4.02 -15.87 10.65
CA ASP A 287 -4.32 -14.45 10.64
C ASP A 287 -5.46 -14.15 9.65
N GLY A 288 -6.59 -13.70 10.17
CA GLY A 288 -7.80 -13.42 9.38
C GLY A 288 -7.69 -12.18 8.48
N TYR A 289 -6.65 -11.33 8.64
CA TYR A 289 -6.40 -10.20 7.73
C TYR A 289 -5.68 -10.65 6.47
N THR A 290 -4.59 -11.40 6.60
CA THR A 290 -3.85 -11.97 5.45
C THR A 290 -4.64 -13.04 4.74
N ASN A 291 -5.54 -13.70 5.44
CA ASN A 291 -6.38 -14.81 4.98
C ASN A 291 -7.75 -14.32 4.47
N SER A 292 -7.84 -13.08 4.00
CA SER A 292 -9.04 -12.40 3.51
C SER A 292 -9.00 -12.20 2.01
N ILE A 293 -10.13 -12.35 1.32
CA ILE A 293 -10.25 -12.04 -0.12
C ILE A 293 -10.10 -10.54 -0.42
N TYR A 294 -10.30 -9.69 0.59
CA TYR A 294 -10.29 -8.23 0.46
C TYR A 294 -8.90 -7.62 0.54
N THR A 295 -7.93 -8.36 1.07
CA THR A 295 -6.56 -7.91 1.26
C THR A 295 -5.61 -8.56 0.27
N ILE A 296 -4.57 -7.82 -0.09
CA ILE A 296 -3.45 -8.29 -0.92
C ILE A 296 -2.31 -8.63 0.04
N SER A 297 -2.19 -9.91 0.39
CA SER A 297 -1.13 -10.38 1.30
C SER A 297 0.20 -10.50 0.56
N ILE A 298 1.24 -9.86 1.11
CA ILE A 298 2.57 -9.77 0.52
C ILE A 298 3.62 -10.35 1.47
N SER A 299 4.40 -11.29 0.96
CA SER A 299 5.53 -11.90 1.66
C SER A 299 6.86 -11.23 1.31
N SER A 300 7.94 -11.75 1.88
CA SER A 300 9.29 -11.20 1.74
C SER A 300 10.28 -12.23 1.21
N THR A 301 11.28 -11.76 0.46
CA THR A 301 12.47 -12.55 0.11
C THR A 301 13.75 -11.76 0.35
N THR A 302 14.87 -12.45 0.57
CA THR A 302 16.18 -11.79 0.68
C THR A 302 16.75 -11.43 -0.69
N GLU A 303 17.81 -10.62 -0.73
CA GLU A 303 18.52 -10.28 -1.99
C GLU A 303 18.95 -11.51 -2.80
N ASN A 304 19.16 -12.65 -2.14
CA ASN A 304 19.57 -13.91 -2.73
C ASN A 304 18.41 -14.84 -3.11
N GLY A 305 17.16 -14.36 -2.99
CA GLY A 305 15.95 -15.12 -3.29
C GLY A 305 15.68 -16.23 -2.26
N GLN A 306 16.19 -16.10 -1.04
CA GLN A 306 16.01 -17.08 0.03
C GLN A 306 14.89 -16.66 0.96
N ARG A 307 14.32 -17.65 1.68
CA ARG A 307 13.37 -17.43 2.77
C ARG A 307 14.05 -16.65 3.90
N PRO A 308 13.58 -15.46 4.29
CA PRO A 308 14.00 -14.81 5.53
C PRO A 308 13.55 -15.63 6.74
N TRP A 309 14.24 -15.45 7.88
CA TRP A 309 13.98 -16.22 9.11
C TRP A 309 12.60 -15.94 9.72
N TYR A 310 12.04 -14.77 9.45
CA TYR A 310 10.75 -14.33 9.98
C TYR A 310 9.55 -14.72 9.09
N LEU A 311 9.77 -15.16 7.84
CA LEU A 311 8.71 -15.37 6.86
C LEU A 311 7.76 -16.49 7.24
N GLU A 312 6.47 -16.20 7.22
CA GLU A 312 5.39 -17.18 7.34
C GLU A 312 4.97 -17.73 5.98
N GLU A 313 4.46 -18.95 6.00
CA GLU A 313 3.95 -19.64 4.82
C GLU A 313 2.43 -19.69 4.86
N CYS A 314 1.74 -19.41 3.76
CA CYS A 314 0.32 -19.73 3.61
C CYS A 314 -0.16 -19.69 2.16
N ALA A 315 -1.33 -20.28 1.93
CA ALA A 315 -1.93 -20.36 0.61
C ALA A 315 -2.61 -19.07 0.15
N SER A 316 -2.74 -18.08 1.03
CA SER A 316 -3.37 -16.78 0.74
C SER A 316 -2.39 -15.71 0.25
N THR A 317 -1.09 -15.93 0.40
CA THR A 317 -0.05 -15.01 -0.09
C THR A 317 -0.14 -14.83 -1.60
N LEU A 318 -0.26 -13.57 -2.05
CA LEU A 318 -0.44 -13.28 -3.48
C LEU A 318 0.92 -13.11 -4.21
N ALA A 319 1.86 -12.37 -3.60
CA ALA A 319 3.17 -12.13 -4.20
C ALA A 319 4.23 -11.81 -3.14
N THR A 320 5.46 -11.52 -3.59
CA THR A 320 6.60 -11.18 -2.73
C THR A 320 7.39 -9.99 -3.26
N THR A 321 8.08 -9.30 -2.35
CA THR A 321 9.12 -8.31 -2.66
C THR A 321 10.40 -8.61 -1.91
N TYR A 322 11.43 -7.80 -2.16
CA TYR A 322 12.64 -7.84 -1.35
C TYR A 322 12.42 -7.25 0.04
N SER A 323 13.13 -7.78 1.02
CA SER A 323 13.26 -7.25 2.36
C SER A 323 14.63 -7.59 2.97
N SER A 324 14.94 -7.05 4.14
CA SER A 324 16.18 -7.34 4.85
C SER A 324 16.24 -8.81 5.29
N GLY A 325 17.33 -9.48 4.95
CA GLY A 325 17.59 -10.86 5.33
C GLY A 325 18.44 -11.01 6.59
N ALA A 326 19.42 -11.93 6.58
CA ALA A 326 20.36 -12.18 7.67
C ALA A 326 21.27 -10.96 7.91
N PHE A 327 22.05 -11.01 9.01
CA PHE A 327 22.91 -9.89 9.41
C PHE A 327 23.89 -9.42 8.29
N TYR A 328 24.39 -10.35 7.50
CA TYR A 328 25.34 -10.08 6.41
C TYR A 328 24.67 -9.72 5.06
N ASP A 329 23.36 -9.83 4.94
CA ASP A 329 22.63 -9.39 3.75
C ASP A 329 22.49 -7.86 3.73
N ARG A 330 22.40 -7.29 2.53
CA ARG A 330 22.10 -5.87 2.40
C ARG A 330 20.73 -5.57 3.01
N LYS A 331 20.62 -4.41 3.65
CA LYS A 331 19.44 -3.98 4.36
C LYS A 331 18.56 -3.07 3.51
N ILE A 332 17.31 -2.91 3.94
CA ILE A 332 16.40 -1.93 3.36
C ILE A 332 16.60 -0.61 4.09
N VAL A 333 16.72 0.45 3.30
CA VAL A 333 16.93 1.81 3.78
C VAL A 333 15.65 2.62 3.62
N THR A 334 15.33 3.45 4.63
CA THR A 334 14.11 4.26 4.62
C THR A 334 14.23 5.47 5.56
N THR A 335 13.18 6.29 5.63
CA THR A 335 13.02 7.38 6.61
C THR A 335 12.93 6.83 8.04
N ASP A 336 13.30 7.64 9.03
CA ASP A 336 13.18 7.31 10.46
C ASP A 336 12.79 8.57 11.26
N LEU A 337 12.34 8.37 12.50
CA LEU A 337 11.93 9.47 13.36
C LEU A 337 13.05 10.52 13.56
N ARG A 338 12.62 11.74 13.89
CA ARG A 338 13.48 12.90 14.16
C ARG A 338 14.29 13.31 12.94
N HIS A 339 13.63 13.31 11.77
CA HIS A 339 14.19 13.69 10.48
C HIS A 339 15.44 12.87 10.09
N ARG A 340 15.52 11.61 10.55
CA ARG A 340 16.65 10.72 10.28
C ARG A 340 16.33 9.71 9.17
N CYS A 341 17.37 9.03 8.76
CA CYS A 341 17.30 7.88 7.85
C CYS A 341 17.78 6.63 8.58
N THR A 342 17.35 5.45 8.15
CA THR A 342 17.78 4.18 8.71
C THR A 342 18.10 3.17 7.62
N ASP A 343 19.03 2.26 7.90
CA ASP A 343 19.31 1.03 7.14
C ASP A 343 18.84 -0.23 7.89
N GLY A 344 17.98 -0.05 8.89
CA GLY A 344 17.56 -1.09 9.82
C GLY A 344 16.09 -1.50 9.67
N HIS A 345 15.44 -1.30 8.50
CA HIS A 345 14.07 -1.78 8.30
C HIS A 345 14.03 -3.23 7.82
N THR A 346 13.16 -4.06 8.40
CA THR A 346 13.12 -5.51 8.17
C THR A 346 11.70 -6.05 8.39
N GLY A 347 11.47 -7.30 8.00
CA GLY A 347 10.18 -7.98 8.14
C GLY A 347 9.34 -7.87 6.86
N THR A 348 8.16 -8.48 6.90
CA THR A 348 7.14 -8.35 5.85
C THR A 348 6.53 -6.94 5.86
N SER A 349 6.75 -6.19 6.93
CA SER A 349 6.42 -4.76 7.06
C SER A 349 7.06 -3.86 6.00
N VAL A 350 8.19 -4.29 5.41
CA VAL A 350 8.84 -3.66 4.26
C VAL A 350 8.09 -3.93 2.96
N SER A 351 7.61 -5.16 2.81
CA SER A 351 7.09 -5.65 1.54
C SER A 351 5.71 -5.09 1.18
N ALA A 352 4.85 -4.89 2.16
CA ALA A 352 3.52 -4.32 1.95
C ALA A 352 3.60 -2.87 1.41
N PRO A 353 4.35 -1.93 2.04
CA PRO A 353 4.49 -0.57 1.50
C PRO A 353 5.18 -0.53 0.14
N MET A 354 6.16 -1.41 -0.13
CA MET A 354 6.76 -1.49 -1.47
C MET A 354 5.72 -1.81 -2.54
N VAL A 355 4.84 -2.79 -2.29
CA VAL A 355 3.76 -3.12 -3.22
C VAL A 355 2.75 -1.97 -3.31
N ALA A 356 2.47 -1.26 -2.22
CA ALA A 356 1.63 -0.07 -2.25
C ALA A 356 2.18 0.99 -3.22
N GLY A 357 3.49 1.23 -3.17
CA GLY A 357 4.17 2.10 -4.13
C GLY A 357 4.06 1.60 -5.57
N ILE A 358 4.30 0.30 -5.82
CA ILE A 358 4.18 -0.29 -7.16
C ILE A 358 2.76 -0.20 -7.71
N ILE A 359 1.74 -0.42 -6.87
CA ILE A 359 0.34 -0.28 -7.28
C ILE A 359 -0.02 1.18 -7.54
N ALA A 360 0.57 2.13 -6.80
CA ALA A 360 0.39 3.56 -7.08
C ALA A 360 0.90 3.92 -8.49
N LEU A 361 2.02 3.33 -8.95
CA LEU A 361 2.48 3.48 -10.35
C LEU A 361 1.45 2.93 -11.35
N ALA A 362 0.81 1.81 -11.02
CA ALA A 362 -0.21 1.20 -11.87
C ALA A 362 -1.50 2.02 -11.95
N LEU A 363 -1.91 2.63 -10.81
CA LEU A 363 -3.08 3.51 -10.76
C LEU A 363 -2.84 4.84 -11.48
N GLU A 364 -1.62 5.37 -11.49
CA GLU A 364 -1.26 6.50 -12.37
C GLU A 364 -1.41 6.12 -13.85
N ALA A 365 -1.00 4.90 -14.23
CA ALA A 365 -1.14 4.41 -15.60
C ALA A 365 -2.59 4.13 -15.99
N ASN A 366 -3.42 3.71 -15.06
CA ASN A 366 -4.85 3.45 -15.26
C ASN A 366 -5.65 3.65 -13.96
N PRO A 367 -6.22 4.84 -13.74
CA PRO A 367 -6.97 5.16 -12.53
C PRO A 367 -8.32 4.43 -12.42
N LEU A 368 -8.74 3.73 -13.48
CA LEU A 368 -10.02 2.99 -13.51
C LEU A 368 -9.88 1.54 -13.05
N LEU A 369 -8.69 1.10 -12.66
CA LEU A 369 -8.49 -0.24 -12.10
C LEU A 369 -9.32 -0.43 -10.84
N THR A 370 -10.07 -1.51 -10.81
CA THR A 370 -10.79 -1.95 -9.60
C THR A 370 -9.84 -2.66 -8.64
N TRP A 371 -10.25 -2.83 -7.38
CA TRP A 371 -9.49 -3.58 -6.39
C TRP A 371 -9.20 -5.03 -6.84
N ARG A 372 -10.07 -5.65 -7.66
CA ARG A 372 -9.85 -6.98 -8.25
C ARG A 372 -8.90 -6.93 -9.44
N ASP A 373 -9.00 -5.92 -10.30
CA ASP A 373 -8.08 -5.75 -11.42
C ASP A 373 -6.64 -5.70 -10.96
N VAL A 374 -6.37 -5.03 -9.84
CA VAL A 374 -5.04 -4.96 -9.22
C VAL A 374 -4.54 -6.35 -8.82
N GLN A 375 -5.38 -7.19 -8.22
CA GLN A 375 -4.99 -8.56 -7.87
C GLN A 375 -4.69 -9.40 -9.12
N HIS A 376 -5.54 -9.31 -10.16
CA HIS A 376 -5.29 -9.96 -11.44
C HIS A 376 -3.99 -9.50 -12.10
N LEU A 377 -3.67 -8.21 -12.03
CA LEU A 377 -2.41 -7.66 -12.54
C LEU A 377 -1.21 -8.27 -11.81
N ILE A 378 -1.26 -8.34 -10.48
CA ILE A 378 -0.19 -8.96 -9.67
C ILE A 378 0.01 -10.42 -10.08
N VAL A 379 -1.07 -11.21 -10.15
CA VAL A 379 -1.01 -12.64 -10.54
C VAL A 379 -0.37 -12.83 -11.92
N ARG A 380 -0.73 -11.98 -12.90
CA ARG A 380 -0.24 -12.09 -14.27
C ARG A 380 1.20 -11.66 -14.48
N THR A 381 1.69 -10.73 -13.65
CA THR A 381 2.98 -10.07 -13.89
C THR A 381 4.07 -10.49 -12.92
N SER A 382 3.72 -11.08 -11.78
CA SER A 382 4.68 -11.62 -10.82
C SER A 382 5.47 -12.80 -11.41
N ARG A 383 6.72 -12.94 -10.99
CA ARG A 383 7.66 -13.89 -11.58
C ARG A 383 8.32 -14.78 -10.54
N PRO A 384 8.38 -16.10 -10.73
CA PRO A 384 9.08 -17.01 -9.81
C PRO A 384 10.60 -16.84 -9.80
N VAL A 385 11.18 -16.32 -10.88
CA VAL A 385 12.60 -16.03 -11.15
C VAL A 385 13.61 -16.81 -10.30
N HIS A 386 14.50 -16.16 -9.56
CA HIS A 386 15.54 -16.77 -8.75
C HIS A 386 15.08 -17.15 -7.33
N LEU A 387 13.80 -17.06 -7.04
CA LEU A 387 13.23 -17.35 -5.72
C LEU A 387 13.37 -18.83 -5.37
N LYS A 388 14.02 -19.10 -4.24
CA LYS A 388 14.31 -20.46 -3.78
C LYS A 388 13.21 -20.95 -2.84
N ALA A 389 12.26 -21.69 -3.39
CA ALA A 389 11.25 -22.38 -2.64
C ALA A 389 11.18 -23.86 -3.05
N PRO A 390 11.06 -24.79 -2.12
CA PRO A 390 10.95 -26.22 -2.42
C PRO A 390 9.58 -26.61 -2.95
N ASP A 391 8.58 -25.75 -2.75
CA ASP A 391 7.16 -26.03 -2.99
C ASP A 391 6.61 -25.42 -4.28
N TRP A 392 7.45 -24.86 -5.16
CA TRP A 392 6.99 -24.37 -6.45
C TRP A 392 6.23 -25.42 -7.24
N LYS A 393 5.00 -25.10 -7.58
CA LYS A 393 4.16 -25.94 -8.42
C LYS A 393 3.47 -25.11 -9.51
N THR A 394 3.01 -25.78 -10.55
CA THR A 394 2.16 -25.17 -11.57
C THR A 394 0.73 -25.57 -11.29
N ASN A 395 -0.18 -24.60 -11.14
CA ASN A 395 -1.59 -24.86 -10.95
C ASN A 395 -2.27 -25.28 -12.27
N GLY A 396 -3.54 -25.68 -12.21
CA GLY A 396 -4.29 -26.14 -13.39
C GLY A 396 -4.55 -25.07 -14.46
N ALA A 397 -4.28 -23.79 -14.15
CA ALA A 397 -4.36 -22.68 -15.10
C ALA A 397 -2.99 -22.30 -15.68
N GLY A 398 -1.91 -22.99 -15.32
CA GLY A 398 -0.56 -22.74 -15.81
C GLY A 398 0.26 -21.75 -15.00
N HIS A 399 -0.25 -21.21 -13.90
CA HIS A 399 0.48 -20.29 -13.03
C HIS A 399 1.43 -21.04 -12.09
N LYS A 400 2.66 -20.54 -11.98
CA LYS A 400 3.59 -20.96 -10.91
C LYS A 400 3.17 -20.33 -9.59
N VAL A 401 3.11 -21.14 -8.52
CA VAL A 401 2.69 -20.67 -7.18
C VAL A 401 3.43 -21.42 -6.07
N SER A 402 3.68 -20.74 -4.97
CA SER A 402 4.38 -21.20 -3.77
C SER A 402 3.71 -20.65 -2.52
N HIS A 403 3.70 -21.40 -1.41
CA HIS A 403 3.22 -20.92 -0.10
C HIS A 403 4.13 -19.85 0.52
N LEU A 404 5.41 -19.81 0.11
CA LEU A 404 6.38 -18.79 0.54
C LEU A 404 6.21 -17.45 -0.19
N TYR A 405 5.95 -17.50 -1.50
CA TYR A 405 6.13 -16.35 -2.37
C TYR A 405 4.91 -16.06 -3.27
N GLY A 406 3.79 -16.74 -3.05
CA GLY A 406 2.61 -16.59 -3.91
C GLY A 406 2.95 -16.84 -5.38
N PHE A 407 2.58 -15.92 -6.27
CA PHE A 407 2.89 -15.99 -7.70
C PHE A 407 4.30 -15.50 -8.06
N GLY A 408 5.08 -15.03 -7.07
CA GLY A 408 6.49 -14.67 -7.20
C GLY A 408 6.80 -13.21 -6.95
N LEU A 409 8.00 -12.80 -7.41
CA LEU A 409 8.51 -11.43 -7.26
C LEU A 409 7.69 -10.47 -8.12
N VAL A 410 7.20 -9.40 -7.51
CA VAL A 410 6.45 -8.33 -8.18
C VAL A 410 7.32 -7.63 -9.23
N ASN A 411 6.72 -7.19 -10.33
CA ASN A 411 7.39 -6.53 -11.45
C ASN A 411 6.66 -5.23 -11.82
N ALA A 412 7.19 -4.11 -11.39
CA ALA A 412 6.56 -2.80 -11.54
C ALA A 412 6.37 -2.38 -13.00
N GLU A 413 7.38 -2.56 -13.85
CA GLU A 413 7.26 -2.25 -15.28
C GLU A 413 6.17 -3.08 -15.96
N ALA A 414 6.14 -4.38 -15.69
CA ALA A 414 5.14 -5.26 -16.28
C ALA A 414 3.72 -4.93 -15.78
N ILE A 415 3.54 -4.59 -14.50
CA ILE A 415 2.25 -4.14 -13.95
C ILE A 415 1.78 -2.88 -14.67
N VAL A 416 2.63 -1.86 -14.79
CA VAL A 416 2.29 -0.59 -15.44
C VAL A 416 1.94 -0.80 -16.92
N LEU A 417 2.73 -1.58 -17.65
CA LEU A 417 2.47 -1.88 -19.06
C LEU A 417 1.15 -2.63 -19.27
N GLU A 418 0.85 -3.58 -18.38
CA GLU A 418 -0.40 -4.32 -18.43
C GLU A 418 -1.57 -3.44 -18.00
N ALA A 419 -1.43 -2.63 -16.93
CA ALA A 419 -2.43 -1.69 -16.43
C ALA A 419 -2.91 -0.71 -17.52
N LYS A 420 -1.99 -0.18 -18.32
CA LYS A 420 -2.29 0.79 -19.39
C LYS A 420 -3.28 0.26 -20.43
N LYS A 421 -3.24 -1.03 -20.74
CA LYS A 421 -4.12 -1.69 -21.72
C LYS A 421 -5.20 -2.53 -21.07
N TRP A 422 -5.29 -2.51 -19.75
CA TRP A 422 -6.18 -3.37 -18.97
C TRP A 422 -7.64 -3.05 -19.25
N LYS A 423 -8.44 -4.09 -19.38
CA LYS A 423 -9.89 -4.02 -19.38
C LYS A 423 -10.38 -4.65 -18.09
N ALA A 424 -11.30 -3.96 -17.43
CA ALA A 424 -11.86 -4.42 -16.17
C ALA A 424 -12.33 -5.89 -16.27
N VAL A 425 -11.97 -6.68 -15.30
CA VAL A 425 -12.40 -8.08 -15.20
C VAL A 425 -13.93 -8.16 -15.06
N PRO A 426 -14.56 -9.25 -15.54
CA PRO A 426 -16.00 -9.46 -15.39
C PRO A 426 -16.44 -9.38 -13.92
N PRO A 427 -17.72 -9.14 -13.63
CA PRO A 427 -18.25 -9.15 -12.27
C PRO A 427 -17.86 -10.40 -11.51
N GLN A 428 -17.54 -10.22 -10.22
CA GLN A 428 -17.26 -11.35 -9.34
C GLN A 428 -18.57 -12.05 -8.98
N HIS A 429 -18.55 -13.36 -9.07
CA HIS A 429 -19.60 -14.24 -8.60
C HIS A 429 -19.12 -15.03 -7.38
N LEU A 430 -20.05 -15.41 -6.55
CA LEU A 430 -19.83 -16.28 -5.40
C LEU A 430 -20.74 -17.51 -5.53
N CYS A 431 -20.12 -18.66 -5.57
CA CYS A 431 -20.81 -19.94 -5.47
C CYS A 431 -20.50 -20.59 -4.12
N ILE A 432 -21.53 -20.85 -3.33
CA ILE A 432 -21.39 -21.51 -2.03
C ILE A 432 -21.78 -22.98 -2.21
N GLY A 433 -20.81 -23.86 -1.95
CA GLY A 433 -21.04 -25.29 -1.97
C GLY A 433 -21.92 -25.77 -0.81
N SER A 434 -22.47 -26.96 -0.94
CA SER A 434 -23.23 -27.61 0.14
C SER A 434 -22.34 -27.87 1.36
N SER A 435 -22.83 -27.52 2.56
CA SER A 435 -22.13 -27.82 3.81
C SER A 435 -22.13 -29.31 4.11
N ASP A 436 -20.95 -29.92 4.24
CA ASP A 436 -20.83 -31.30 4.77
C ASP A 436 -20.76 -31.22 6.30
N ARG A 437 -21.85 -31.65 6.95
CA ARG A 437 -22.01 -31.70 8.42
C ARG A 437 -21.84 -33.11 8.99
N LYS A 438 -21.28 -34.02 8.23
CA LYS A 438 -21.02 -35.40 8.69
C LYS A 438 -19.79 -35.42 9.57
N ASN A 439 -19.97 -35.72 10.86
CA ASN A 439 -18.86 -35.86 11.80
C ASN A 439 -17.88 -36.95 11.31
N LYS A 440 -16.64 -36.57 11.07
CA LYS A 440 -15.52 -37.45 10.73
C LYS A 440 -14.47 -37.43 11.83
N TYR A 441 -14.11 -38.57 12.37
CA TYR A 441 -13.08 -38.68 13.41
C TYR A 441 -11.68 -38.50 12.82
N ILE A 442 -10.90 -37.61 13.39
CA ILE A 442 -9.51 -37.37 13.02
C ILE A 442 -8.63 -38.22 13.94
N ARG A 443 -7.93 -39.17 13.35
CA ARG A 443 -7.06 -40.12 14.05
C ARG A 443 -5.59 -39.78 13.79
N PRO A 444 -4.69 -39.99 14.79
CA PRO A 444 -3.27 -39.77 14.61
C PRO A 444 -2.72 -40.49 13.36
N ASN A 445 -1.91 -39.77 12.59
CA ASN A 445 -1.21 -40.25 11.40
C ASN A 445 -2.10 -40.83 10.27
N GLN A 446 -3.42 -40.67 10.36
CA GLN A 446 -4.38 -41.12 9.32
C GLN A 446 -5.05 -39.89 8.69
N PRO A 447 -4.99 -39.73 7.34
CA PRO A 447 -5.68 -38.63 6.69
C PRO A 447 -7.19 -38.87 6.69
N VAL A 448 -7.94 -37.85 7.13
CA VAL A 448 -9.40 -37.79 6.92
C VAL A 448 -9.64 -37.02 5.63
N ARG A 449 -10.34 -37.61 4.70
CA ARG A 449 -10.75 -37.00 3.45
C ARG A 449 -12.25 -36.74 3.44
N ALA A 450 -12.61 -35.52 3.04
CA ALA A 450 -13.98 -35.12 2.81
C ALA A 450 -14.06 -34.52 1.41
N THR A 451 -14.90 -35.10 0.57
CA THR A 451 -15.07 -34.65 -0.82
C THR A 451 -16.41 -33.99 -1.02
N THR A 452 -16.48 -33.03 -1.92
CA THR A 452 -17.71 -32.41 -2.41
C THR A 452 -17.61 -32.26 -3.92
N LEU A 453 -18.65 -32.69 -4.63
CA LEU A 453 -18.80 -32.42 -6.05
C LEU A 453 -19.63 -31.14 -6.21
N THR A 454 -19.18 -30.22 -7.02
CA THR A 454 -19.89 -28.99 -7.29
C THR A 454 -20.00 -28.73 -8.79
N SER A 455 -21.17 -28.25 -9.22
CA SER A 455 -21.41 -27.68 -10.56
C SER A 455 -20.94 -26.24 -10.65
N ALA A 456 -20.32 -25.71 -9.60
CA ALA A 456 -19.95 -24.32 -9.47
C ALA A 456 -21.12 -23.34 -9.75
N CYS A 457 -22.31 -23.71 -9.25
CA CYS A 457 -23.57 -22.97 -9.40
C CYS A 457 -23.98 -22.74 -10.85
N ALA A 458 -23.78 -23.73 -11.72
CA ALA A 458 -24.06 -23.63 -13.17
C ALA A 458 -25.51 -23.24 -13.45
N ASP A 459 -26.45 -23.69 -12.59
CA ASP A 459 -27.89 -23.45 -12.72
C ASP A 459 -28.32 -22.03 -12.28
N HIS A 460 -27.43 -21.26 -11.68
CA HIS A 460 -27.68 -19.92 -11.16
C HIS A 460 -26.77 -18.90 -11.86
N PRO A 461 -27.21 -18.22 -12.94
CA PRO A 461 -26.35 -17.34 -13.74
C PRO A 461 -25.62 -16.27 -12.94
N ASP A 462 -26.26 -15.71 -11.89
CA ASP A 462 -25.70 -14.66 -11.03
C ASP A 462 -24.70 -15.16 -9.99
N GLN A 463 -24.64 -16.48 -9.78
CA GLN A 463 -23.74 -17.15 -8.82
C GLN A 463 -22.72 -18.06 -9.52
N ARG A 464 -22.86 -18.26 -10.81
CA ARG A 464 -22.02 -19.17 -11.58
C ARG A 464 -20.57 -18.72 -11.60
N VAL A 465 -19.67 -19.58 -11.11
CA VAL A 465 -18.23 -19.39 -11.15
C VAL A 465 -17.62 -20.39 -12.12
N VAL A 466 -16.97 -19.89 -13.16
CA VAL A 466 -16.25 -20.73 -14.13
C VAL A 466 -14.75 -20.67 -13.92
N TYR A 467 -14.21 -19.47 -13.75
CA TYR A 467 -12.80 -19.21 -13.53
C TYR A 467 -12.58 -18.67 -12.12
N LEU A 468 -11.76 -19.38 -11.35
CA LEU A 468 -11.50 -19.07 -9.95
C LEU A 468 -10.61 -17.83 -9.76
N GLU A 469 -10.89 -17.11 -8.70
CA GLU A 469 -10.02 -16.11 -8.08
C GLU A 469 -9.60 -16.61 -6.70
N HIS A 470 -10.45 -16.48 -5.71
CA HIS A 470 -10.21 -16.94 -4.36
C HIS A 470 -11.06 -18.18 -4.04
N VAL A 471 -10.50 -19.09 -3.29
CA VAL A 471 -11.23 -20.24 -2.74
C VAL A 471 -11.16 -20.19 -1.22
N VAL A 472 -12.32 -20.16 -0.56
CA VAL A 472 -12.42 -20.11 0.90
C VAL A 472 -13.05 -21.38 1.41
N VAL A 473 -12.45 -21.98 2.42
CA VAL A 473 -12.96 -23.17 3.12
C VAL A 473 -13.28 -22.79 4.55
N ARG A 474 -14.57 -22.71 4.87
CA ARG A 474 -15.04 -22.49 6.25
C ARG A 474 -15.11 -23.83 6.95
N ILE A 475 -14.47 -23.95 8.10
CA ILE A 475 -14.26 -25.21 8.83
C ILE A 475 -14.68 -25.09 10.30
N SER A 476 -15.29 -26.17 10.82
CA SER A 476 -15.47 -26.39 12.25
C SER A 476 -14.84 -27.73 12.67
N ILE A 477 -13.76 -27.64 13.45
CA ILE A 477 -12.98 -28.78 13.95
C ILE A 477 -12.87 -28.67 15.47
N SER A 478 -13.14 -29.75 16.20
CA SER A 478 -12.68 -29.92 17.59
C SER A 478 -11.46 -30.82 17.60
N HIS A 479 -10.42 -30.41 18.33
CA HIS A 479 -9.19 -31.18 18.42
C HIS A 479 -8.52 -30.96 19.78
N PRO A 480 -7.92 -31.99 20.41
CA PRO A 480 -7.30 -31.87 21.71
C PRO A 480 -6.05 -30.96 21.71
N ARG A 481 -5.38 -30.81 20.56
CA ARG A 481 -4.26 -29.89 20.37
C ARG A 481 -4.29 -29.35 18.95
N ARG A 482 -4.72 -28.08 18.78
CA ARG A 482 -4.92 -27.44 17.46
C ARG A 482 -3.63 -27.41 16.63
N GLY A 483 -2.49 -27.20 17.27
CA GLY A 483 -1.18 -27.14 16.61
C GLY A 483 -0.72 -28.45 15.94
N ASP A 484 -1.37 -29.58 16.17
CA ASP A 484 -1.04 -30.84 15.49
C ASP A 484 -1.86 -31.05 14.21
N LEU A 485 -2.75 -30.11 13.87
CA LEU A 485 -3.55 -30.21 12.67
C LEU A 485 -2.76 -29.77 11.43
N GLN A 486 -2.86 -30.59 10.37
CA GLN A 486 -2.48 -30.23 9.01
C GLN A 486 -3.72 -30.31 8.12
N ILE A 487 -3.98 -29.25 7.35
CA ILE A 487 -5.16 -29.14 6.50
C ILE A 487 -4.71 -28.82 5.07
N ASN A 488 -5.18 -29.61 4.09
CA ASN A 488 -4.93 -29.39 2.69
C ASN A 488 -6.25 -29.36 1.93
N LEU A 489 -6.32 -28.53 0.89
CA LEU A 489 -7.39 -28.53 -0.10
C LEU A 489 -6.83 -28.96 -1.45
N ILE A 490 -7.55 -29.81 -2.17
CA ILE A 490 -7.18 -30.26 -3.51
C ILE A 490 -8.31 -29.85 -4.45
N SER A 491 -7.97 -29.08 -5.48
CA SER A 491 -8.92 -28.64 -6.50
C SER A 491 -9.25 -29.76 -7.51
N PRO A 492 -10.31 -29.64 -8.31
CA PRO A 492 -10.60 -30.56 -9.41
C PRO A 492 -9.46 -30.72 -10.40
N SER A 493 -8.66 -29.69 -10.60
CA SER A 493 -7.45 -29.69 -11.45
C SER A 493 -6.24 -30.36 -10.78
N GLY A 494 -6.37 -30.84 -9.54
CA GLY A 494 -5.30 -31.50 -8.79
C GLY A 494 -4.36 -30.55 -8.05
N THR A 495 -4.60 -29.25 -8.05
CA THR A 495 -3.78 -28.28 -7.29
C THR A 495 -4.01 -28.48 -5.80
N LYS A 496 -2.96 -28.85 -5.09
CA LYS A 496 -2.99 -29.05 -3.63
C LYS A 496 -2.51 -27.78 -2.92
N SER A 497 -3.39 -27.16 -2.14
CA SER A 497 -3.08 -26.01 -1.27
C SER A 497 -3.00 -26.48 0.18
N GLN A 498 -1.89 -26.21 0.85
CA GLN A 498 -1.79 -26.39 2.29
C GLN A 498 -2.44 -25.20 2.98
N LEU A 499 -3.62 -25.38 3.53
CA LEU A 499 -4.38 -24.36 4.22
C LEU A 499 -3.87 -24.13 5.65
N LEU A 500 -3.31 -25.17 6.27
CA LEU A 500 -2.72 -25.11 7.60
C LEU A 500 -1.62 -26.16 7.70
N ALA A 501 -0.46 -25.76 8.24
CA ALA A 501 0.58 -26.68 8.68
C ALA A 501 0.61 -26.81 10.20
N PRO A 502 1.26 -27.85 10.76
CA PRO A 502 1.40 -28.00 12.20
C PRO A 502 2.14 -26.84 12.84
N ARG A 503 1.64 -26.34 13.98
CA ARG A 503 2.20 -25.22 14.74
C ARG A 503 2.68 -25.72 16.11
N ALA A 504 4.00 -25.78 16.30
CA ALA A 504 4.59 -26.45 17.46
C ALA A 504 4.21 -25.82 18.82
N PHE A 505 3.92 -24.53 18.86
CA PHE A 505 3.57 -23.80 20.09
C PHE A 505 2.07 -23.74 20.36
N ASP A 506 1.21 -24.13 19.38
CA ASP A 506 -0.23 -24.06 19.54
C ASP A 506 -0.78 -25.27 20.33
N ASN A 507 -0.93 -25.08 21.63
CA ASN A 507 -1.46 -26.06 22.57
C ASN A 507 -2.97 -25.93 22.79
N SER A 508 -3.66 -25.06 22.07
CA SER A 508 -5.10 -24.83 22.23
C SER A 508 -5.92 -26.10 21.96
N ASN A 509 -6.91 -26.36 22.79
CA ASN A 509 -7.89 -27.43 22.62
C ASN A 509 -9.22 -26.95 22.00
N GLU A 510 -9.33 -25.69 21.65
CA GLU A 510 -10.55 -25.13 21.06
C GLU A 510 -10.80 -25.58 19.63
N GLY A 511 -9.74 -26.01 18.91
CA GLY A 511 -9.82 -26.34 17.50
C GLY A 511 -10.13 -25.10 16.65
N PHE A 512 -11.06 -25.26 15.68
CA PHE A 512 -11.55 -24.16 14.84
C PHE A 512 -13.07 -24.10 14.89
N ARG A 513 -13.65 -22.90 15.03
CA ARG A 513 -15.09 -22.64 15.01
C ARG A 513 -15.45 -21.71 13.86
N HIS A 514 -15.98 -22.25 12.76
CA HIS A 514 -16.31 -21.51 11.54
C HIS A 514 -15.13 -20.66 11.00
N TRP A 515 -13.90 -21.13 11.21
CA TRP A 515 -12.72 -20.46 10.70
C TRP A 515 -12.64 -20.59 9.19
N GLU A 516 -12.28 -19.53 8.52
CA GLU A 516 -12.18 -19.45 7.07
C GLU A 516 -10.72 -19.50 6.65
N PHE A 517 -10.33 -20.54 5.92
CA PHE A 517 -9.05 -20.64 5.27
C PHE A 517 -9.18 -20.23 3.81
N MET A 518 -8.34 -19.33 3.32
CA MET A 518 -8.36 -18.86 1.95
C MET A 518 -7.13 -19.36 1.18
N THR A 519 -7.31 -19.66 -0.10
CA THR A 519 -6.21 -19.92 -1.02
C THR A 519 -6.41 -19.19 -2.34
N VAL A 520 -5.29 -18.65 -2.87
CA VAL A 520 -5.18 -18.08 -4.22
C VAL A 520 -4.50 -19.06 -5.20
N HIS A 521 -4.06 -20.23 -4.73
CA HIS A 521 -3.28 -21.17 -5.53
C HIS A 521 -4.06 -21.72 -6.72
N CYS A 522 -5.39 -21.75 -6.66
CA CYS A 522 -6.27 -22.22 -7.73
C CYS A 522 -6.68 -21.10 -8.71
N TRP A 523 -6.03 -19.96 -8.69
CA TRP A 523 -6.37 -18.80 -9.53
C TRP A 523 -6.39 -19.16 -11.01
N GLY A 524 -7.50 -18.84 -11.69
CA GLY A 524 -7.71 -19.12 -13.10
C GLY A 524 -8.17 -20.52 -13.44
N GLU A 525 -8.20 -21.46 -12.47
CA GLU A 525 -8.68 -22.82 -12.68
C GLU A 525 -10.19 -22.87 -12.87
N ARG A 526 -10.69 -24.00 -13.41
CA ARG A 526 -12.11 -24.29 -13.45
C ARG A 526 -12.63 -24.64 -12.07
N ALA A 527 -13.76 -24.05 -11.70
CA ALA A 527 -14.36 -24.22 -10.39
C ALA A 527 -15.12 -25.53 -10.23
N GLU A 528 -15.70 -26.03 -11.33
CA GLU A 528 -16.54 -27.22 -11.40
C GLU A 528 -15.73 -28.51 -11.20
N GLY A 529 -16.28 -29.48 -10.47
CA GLY A 529 -15.70 -30.79 -10.25
C GLY A 529 -15.61 -31.20 -8.78
N GLU A 530 -14.82 -32.22 -8.50
CA GLU A 530 -14.63 -32.78 -7.16
C GLU A 530 -13.52 -32.01 -6.40
N TRP A 531 -13.89 -31.48 -5.27
CA TRP A 531 -12.98 -30.83 -4.31
C TRP A 531 -12.72 -31.78 -3.12
N THR A 532 -11.48 -31.92 -2.71
CA THR A 532 -11.09 -32.76 -1.58
C THR A 532 -10.45 -31.97 -0.48
N LEU A 533 -11.05 -31.98 0.71
CA LEU A 533 -10.45 -31.52 1.95
C LEU A 533 -9.75 -32.69 2.64
N GLU A 534 -8.46 -32.56 2.89
CA GLU A 534 -7.64 -33.55 3.61
C GLU A 534 -7.21 -32.97 4.95
N VAL A 535 -7.61 -33.59 6.06
CA VAL A 535 -7.21 -33.21 7.42
C VAL A 535 -6.39 -34.34 8.03
N ARG A 536 -5.23 -33.99 8.58
CA ARG A 536 -4.31 -34.90 9.27
C ARG A 536 -4.06 -34.45 10.69
N ASP A 537 -3.97 -35.38 11.60
CA ASP A 537 -3.43 -35.20 12.94
C ASP A 537 -1.97 -35.66 12.93
N MET A 538 -1.06 -34.73 13.17
CA MET A 538 0.40 -34.92 13.21
C MET A 538 0.89 -34.79 14.66
N PRO A 539 0.71 -35.80 15.51
CA PRO A 539 0.91 -35.66 16.94
C PRO A 539 2.37 -35.34 17.29
N SER A 540 2.57 -34.21 17.95
CA SER A 540 3.87 -33.75 18.46
C SER A 540 4.18 -34.28 19.86
N GLN A 541 3.16 -34.81 20.57
CA GLN A 541 3.25 -35.34 21.92
C GLN A 541 2.45 -36.64 22.04
N VAL A 542 2.84 -37.49 23.00
CA VAL A 542 2.09 -38.69 23.33
C VAL A 542 0.73 -38.30 23.93
N ARG A 543 -0.35 -38.74 23.30
CA ARG A 543 -1.71 -38.41 23.74
C ARG A 543 -2.47 -39.66 24.17
N HIS A 544 -3.43 -39.43 25.08
CA HIS A 544 -4.33 -40.48 25.49
C HIS A 544 -5.23 -40.91 24.32
N PRO A 545 -5.37 -42.21 24.01
CA PRO A 545 -6.14 -42.70 22.85
C PRO A 545 -7.62 -42.27 22.79
N ALA A 546 -8.19 -41.92 23.95
CA ALA A 546 -9.59 -41.48 24.05
C ALA A 546 -9.86 -40.07 23.49
N HIS A 547 -8.83 -39.22 23.31
CA HIS A 547 -9.00 -37.85 22.84
C HIS A 547 -8.78 -37.76 21.35
N GLN A 548 -9.82 -38.01 20.57
CA GLN A 548 -9.81 -37.93 19.11
C GLN A 548 -10.38 -36.58 18.65
N GLY A 549 -9.76 -35.99 17.60
CA GLY A 549 -10.31 -34.86 16.91
C GLY A 549 -11.56 -35.21 16.09
N LYS A 550 -12.37 -34.18 15.76
CA LYS A 550 -13.53 -34.33 14.86
C LYS A 550 -13.61 -33.18 13.89
N LEU A 551 -13.66 -33.46 12.61
CA LEU A 551 -14.18 -32.56 11.60
C LEU A 551 -15.70 -32.59 11.70
N LYS A 552 -16.31 -31.43 12.11
CA LYS A 552 -17.75 -31.30 12.35
C LYS A 552 -18.50 -30.80 11.13
N GLU A 553 -17.90 -29.81 10.47
CA GLU A 553 -18.51 -29.15 9.32
C GLU A 553 -17.42 -28.52 8.45
N TRP A 554 -17.63 -28.53 7.15
CA TRP A 554 -16.89 -27.69 6.23
C TRP A 554 -17.76 -27.24 5.07
N THR A 555 -17.48 -26.05 4.55
CA THR A 555 -18.21 -25.44 3.43
C THR A 555 -17.21 -24.77 2.51
N LEU A 556 -17.42 -24.95 1.21
CA LEU A 556 -16.58 -24.36 0.15
C LEU A 556 -17.26 -23.11 -0.38
N PHE A 557 -16.48 -22.03 -0.51
CA PHE A 557 -16.87 -20.76 -1.13
C PHE A 557 -15.94 -20.52 -2.32
N LEU A 558 -16.51 -20.42 -3.50
CA LEU A 558 -15.81 -20.23 -4.74
C LEU A 558 -16.07 -18.81 -5.24
N TYR A 559 -15.03 -18.00 -5.28
CA TYR A 559 -15.07 -16.64 -5.83
C TYR A 559 -14.39 -16.62 -7.19
N GLY A 560 -14.98 -15.92 -8.14
CA GLY A 560 -14.42 -15.84 -9.48
C GLY A 560 -15.38 -15.28 -10.51
N THR A 561 -15.18 -15.59 -11.76
CA THR A 561 -15.94 -15.05 -12.88
C THR A 561 -16.67 -16.11 -13.69
N ALA A 562 -17.81 -15.76 -14.27
CA ALA A 562 -18.53 -16.65 -15.20
C ALA A 562 -17.90 -16.64 -16.60
N GLU A 563 -17.24 -15.54 -16.98
CA GLU A 563 -16.54 -15.38 -18.26
C GLU A 563 -15.04 -15.38 -18.03
N HIS A 564 -14.26 -15.74 -19.07
CA HIS A 564 -12.80 -15.70 -18.97
C HIS A 564 -12.33 -14.27 -18.73
N PRO A 565 -11.57 -14.00 -17.64
CA PRO A 565 -11.27 -12.63 -17.20
C PRO A 565 -10.46 -11.82 -18.23
N TYR A 566 -9.76 -12.49 -19.16
CA TYR A 566 -8.85 -11.84 -20.10
C TYR A 566 -9.28 -11.98 -21.57
N ASN A 567 -10.39 -12.66 -21.86
CA ASN A 567 -10.89 -12.78 -23.23
C ASN A 567 -11.69 -11.56 -23.61
N THR A 568 -11.05 -10.62 -24.24
CA THR A 568 -11.73 -9.62 -25.03
C THR A 568 -12.08 -10.23 -26.39
N PHE A 569 -13.35 -10.46 -26.67
CA PHE A 569 -13.81 -10.70 -28.04
C PHE A 569 -13.51 -9.46 -28.89
N GLY A 570 -12.35 -9.44 -29.48
CA GLY A 570 -11.93 -8.58 -30.58
C GLY A 570 -11.87 -9.44 -31.82
N SER A 571 -12.92 -9.37 -32.65
CA SER A 571 -12.91 -9.89 -33.99
C SER A 571 -11.69 -9.43 -34.77
N HIS A 572 -10.84 -10.33 -35.17
CA HIS A 572 -10.20 -10.29 -36.49
C HIS A 572 -10.01 -11.71 -36.97
N HIS A 573 -10.73 -12.03 -38.05
CA HIS A 573 -10.45 -13.16 -38.90
C HIS A 573 -8.97 -13.20 -39.22
N SER A 574 -8.30 -14.19 -38.71
CA SER A 574 -7.04 -14.65 -39.26
C SER A 574 -7.34 -15.91 -40.07
N GLN A 575 -7.38 -15.72 -41.38
CA GLN A 575 -7.47 -16.81 -42.34
C GLN A 575 -6.27 -17.74 -42.10
N SER A 576 -6.54 -18.92 -41.56
CA SER A 576 -5.60 -20.02 -41.56
C SER A 576 -5.44 -20.49 -43.00
N ARG A 577 -4.33 -20.16 -43.60
CA ARG A 577 -3.83 -20.83 -44.82
C ARG A 577 -3.45 -22.24 -44.43
N THR A 578 -4.30 -23.20 -44.78
CA THR A 578 -3.97 -24.64 -44.83
C THR A 578 -2.90 -24.85 -45.89
N MET A 579 -1.69 -25.12 -45.47
CA MET A 579 -0.69 -25.82 -46.32
C MET A 579 -1.02 -27.31 -46.33
N LYS A 580 -1.43 -27.78 -47.53
CA LYS A 580 -1.46 -29.19 -47.86
C LYS A 580 -0.02 -29.69 -47.99
N ILE A 581 0.33 -30.70 -47.20
CA ILE A 581 1.44 -31.58 -47.53
C ILE A 581 0.88 -33.00 -47.59
N SER A 582 1.16 -33.57 -48.74
CA SER A 582 0.68 -34.92 -49.19
C SER A 582 1.45 -36.06 -48.56
N ASN A 583 0.69 -37.13 -48.31
CA ASN A 583 0.99 -38.54 -48.36
C ASN A 583 2.39 -39.11 -48.14
N SER A 584 2.52 -40.03 -47.20
CA SER A 584 2.76 -41.48 -47.53
C SER A 584 2.70 -42.32 -46.22
N GLU A 585 1.79 -43.31 -46.28
CA GLU A 585 2.01 -44.74 -45.98
C GLU A 585 2.72 -45.08 -44.65
N MET A 586 2.27 -45.98 -43.80
CA MET A 586 1.75 -47.35 -43.98
C MET A 586 1.26 -47.94 -42.66
N GLU A 587 0.21 -48.69 -42.73
CA GLU A 587 -0.13 -49.97 -42.03
C GLU A 587 0.09 -50.06 -40.48
N SER A 588 -0.76 -50.59 -39.74
CA SER A 588 -1.75 -51.69 -39.75
C SER A 588 -1.88 -52.21 -38.32
N SER A 589 -3.03 -52.42 -37.83
CA SER A 589 -3.55 -53.61 -37.20
C SER A 589 -4.71 -53.33 -36.25
N LYS A 590 -5.85 -53.64 -36.73
CA LYS A 590 -6.98 -54.45 -36.22
C LYS A 590 -6.99 -54.79 -34.71
N VAL A 591 -8.13 -54.54 -34.04
CA VAL A 591 -9.15 -55.58 -33.82
C VAL A 591 -10.45 -55.00 -33.35
N SER A 592 -11.53 -55.46 -33.96
CA SER A 592 -12.93 -55.22 -33.84
C SER A 592 -13.54 -55.58 -32.46
N PHE A 593 -14.70 -55.03 -32.12
CA PHE A 593 -15.96 -55.80 -32.01
C PHE A 593 -17.18 -54.88 -31.82
N PHE A 594 -18.06 -54.99 -32.81
CA PHE A 594 -19.53 -54.99 -32.85
C PHE A 594 -20.34 -54.29 -31.75
N GLN A 595 -21.24 -53.35 -32.13
CA GLN A 595 -22.65 -53.73 -32.32
C GLN A 595 -23.43 -52.61 -33.07
N SER A 596 -24.06 -53.01 -34.11
CA SER A 596 -25.00 -52.34 -34.94
C SER A 596 -26.23 -51.87 -34.16
N GLN A 597 -26.67 -50.67 -34.34
CA GLN A 597 -28.10 -50.33 -34.30
C GLN A 597 -28.52 -49.54 -35.51
N VAL A 598 -29.59 -49.95 -36.06
CA VAL A 598 -30.30 -49.61 -37.25
C VAL A 598 -30.65 -48.11 -37.27
N GLU A 599 -30.23 -47.36 -38.30
CA GLU A 599 -30.83 -46.12 -38.66
C GLU A 599 -32.25 -46.37 -39.17
N VAL A 600 -33.21 -45.90 -38.38
CA VAL A 600 -34.58 -45.63 -38.88
C VAL A 600 -34.56 -44.26 -39.53
N VAL A 601 -34.69 -44.23 -40.82
CA VAL A 601 -34.97 -43.01 -41.57
C VAL A 601 -36.44 -42.66 -41.24
N GLU A 602 -36.63 -41.71 -40.35
CA GLU A 602 -37.93 -41.04 -40.20
C GLU A 602 -38.11 -40.12 -41.40
N GLU A 603 -39.10 -40.47 -42.25
CA GLU A 603 -39.66 -39.55 -43.25
C GLU A 603 -40.22 -38.33 -42.48
N GLU A 604 -39.68 -37.12 -42.74
CA GLU A 604 -40.23 -35.86 -42.24
C GLU A 604 -41.61 -35.68 -42.85
N GLU A 605 -42.69 -35.94 -42.08
CA GLU A 605 -44.05 -35.54 -42.45
C GLU A 605 -44.10 -34.00 -42.49
N GLU A 606 -44.28 -33.43 -43.66
CA GLU A 606 -44.56 -31.98 -43.82
C GLU A 606 -45.79 -31.58 -43.01
N TYR A 607 -45.66 -30.62 -42.10
CA TYR A 607 -46.73 -30.12 -41.25
C TYR A 607 -47.86 -29.51 -42.08
N ALA A 608 -49.01 -30.14 -42.16
CA ALA A 608 -50.18 -29.72 -42.91
C ALA A 608 -51.23 -29.00 -42.06
N GLY A 609 -50.93 -28.60 -40.82
CA GLY A 609 -51.82 -27.89 -39.89
C GLY A 609 -51.81 -26.37 -40.06
N PRO A 610 -52.71 -25.64 -39.35
CA PRO A 610 -52.71 -24.16 -39.39
C PRO A 610 -51.50 -23.57 -38.71
N CYS A 611 -50.80 -22.66 -39.41
CA CYS A 611 -49.65 -21.90 -38.87
C CYS A 611 -50.09 -20.92 -37.79
N HIS A 612 -49.13 -20.50 -36.95
CA HIS A 612 -49.36 -19.40 -36.01
C HIS A 612 -49.76 -18.08 -36.74
N PRO A 613 -50.70 -17.27 -36.22
CA PRO A 613 -51.18 -16.05 -36.88
C PRO A 613 -50.09 -15.06 -37.28
N GLU A 614 -48.92 -15.07 -36.65
CA GLU A 614 -47.77 -14.21 -36.96
C GLU A 614 -46.83 -14.80 -38.01
N CYS A 615 -47.09 -16.00 -38.55
CA CYS A 615 -46.34 -16.57 -39.67
C CYS A 615 -46.75 -15.90 -40.97
N GLY A 616 -45.76 -15.55 -41.80
CA GLY A 616 -45.97 -14.96 -43.08
C GLY A 616 -46.32 -16.00 -44.17
N ASP A 617 -46.33 -15.53 -45.38
CA ASP A 617 -46.77 -16.24 -46.60
C ASP A 617 -45.91 -17.45 -47.01
N GLN A 618 -44.68 -17.58 -46.40
CA GLN A 618 -43.82 -18.73 -46.64
C GLN A 618 -44.18 -19.97 -45.81
N GLY A 619 -45.19 -19.89 -44.90
CA GLY A 619 -45.68 -21.00 -44.15
C GLY A 619 -44.93 -21.30 -42.82
N CYS A 620 -45.04 -22.54 -42.31
CA CYS A 620 -44.49 -22.90 -41.01
C CYS A 620 -44.20 -24.43 -40.95
N ASP A 621 -43.27 -24.81 -40.10
CA ASP A 621 -42.93 -26.22 -39.76
C ASP A 621 -43.72 -26.73 -38.55
N GLY A 622 -44.72 -25.96 -38.04
CA GLY A 622 -45.57 -26.29 -36.93
C GLY A 622 -46.42 -25.13 -36.42
N PRO A 623 -47.32 -25.34 -35.43
CA PRO A 623 -48.35 -24.37 -35.02
C PRO A 623 -47.83 -23.23 -34.12
N LYS A 624 -46.56 -23.21 -33.76
CA LYS A 624 -46.01 -22.22 -32.82
C LYS A 624 -45.34 -21.06 -33.53
N ALA A 625 -45.24 -19.90 -32.86
CA ALA A 625 -44.61 -18.72 -33.38
C ALA A 625 -43.09 -18.85 -33.67
N ASP A 626 -42.42 -19.81 -33.08
CA ASP A 626 -41.01 -20.14 -33.31
C ASP A 626 -40.78 -21.12 -34.47
N GLN A 627 -41.84 -21.65 -35.03
CA GLN A 627 -41.85 -22.56 -36.16
C GLN A 627 -42.28 -21.90 -37.48
N CYS A 628 -42.39 -20.57 -37.53
CA CYS A 628 -42.65 -19.82 -38.73
C CYS A 628 -41.44 -19.72 -39.67
N LEU A 629 -41.57 -19.92 -40.93
CA LEU A 629 -40.52 -19.73 -41.95
C LEU A 629 -40.19 -18.22 -42.13
N ASN A 630 -41.23 -17.38 -42.09
CA ASN A 630 -41.07 -15.91 -42.05
C ASN A 630 -42.15 -15.25 -41.16
N CYS A 631 -42.00 -13.99 -40.82
CA CYS A 631 -42.89 -13.28 -39.90
C CYS A 631 -43.68 -12.18 -40.64
N ILE A 632 -44.94 -12.01 -40.24
CA ILE A 632 -45.77 -10.89 -40.76
C ILE A 632 -45.24 -9.56 -40.23
N HIS A 633 -45.06 -9.42 -38.91
CA HIS A 633 -44.59 -8.19 -38.27
C HIS A 633 -43.11 -8.25 -37.96
N TYR A 634 -42.72 -8.76 -36.81
CA TYR A 634 -41.32 -8.76 -36.38
C TYR A 634 -40.82 -10.14 -35.96
N SER A 635 -39.54 -10.41 -36.23
CA SER A 635 -38.84 -11.57 -35.70
C SER A 635 -38.01 -11.21 -34.45
N LEU A 636 -38.19 -11.95 -33.35
CA LEU A 636 -37.43 -11.87 -32.11
C LEU A 636 -36.48 -13.06 -32.01
N GLY A 637 -35.24 -12.82 -31.57
CA GLY A 637 -34.21 -13.86 -31.43
C GLY A 637 -33.23 -13.98 -32.59
N SER A 638 -32.47 -15.07 -32.68
CA SER A 638 -31.48 -15.33 -33.74
C SER A 638 -31.50 -16.80 -34.14
N ALA A 639 -30.88 -17.15 -35.27
CA ALA A 639 -30.73 -18.53 -35.74
C ALA A 639 -30.01 -19.45 -34.71
N LYS A 640 -29.24 -18.89 -33.77
CA LYS A 640 -28.55 -19.64 -32.73
C LYS A 640 -29.35 -19.76 -31.43
N THR A 641 -30.34 -18.89 -31.18
CA THR A 641 -31.08 -18.83 -29.90
C THR A 641 -32.59 -19.13 -30.09
N GLY A 642 -32.96 -19.64 -31.23
CA GLY A 642 -34.38 -19.73 -31.68
C GLY A 642 -34.90 -18.38 -32.20
N ARG A 643 -35.73 -18.41 -33.25
CA ARG A 643 -36.37 -17.25 -33.87
C ARG A 643 -37.86 -17.39 -33.63
N MET A 644 -38.51 -16.35 -33.14
CA MET A 644 -39.95 -16.34 -32.89
C MET A 644 -40.59 -15.13 -33.54
N CYS A 645 -41.72 -15.30 -34.14
CA CYS A 645 -42.52 -14.23 -34.72
C CYS A 645 -43.42 -13.55 -33.67
N VAL A 646 -43.42 -12.21 -33.63
CA VAL A 646 -44.19 -11.39 -32.69
C VAL A 646 -44.82 -10.21 -33.40
N ASN A 647 -46.03 -9.83 -33.00
CA ASN A 647 -46.75 -8.69 -33.57
C ASN A 647 -46.13 -7.34 -33.11
N SER A 648 -45.54 -7.30 -31.93
CA SER A 648 -44.82 -6.13 -31.38
C SER A 648 -43.60 -6.55 -30.60
N CYS A 649 -42.57 -5.72 -30.62
CA CYS A 649 -41.35 -6.03 -29.91
C CYS A 649 -41.51 -5.83 -28.38
N PRO A 650 -41.02 -6.76 -27.55
CA PRO A 650 -41.13 -6.64 -26.10
C PRO A 650 -40.27 -5.51 -25.55
N SER A 651 -40.51 -5.14 -24.28
CA SER A 651 -39.71 -4.14 -23.56
C SER A 651 -38.20 -4.43 -23.65
N GLY A 652 -37.40 -3.41 -23.91
CA GLY A 652 -35.96 -3.51 -24.21
C GLY A 652 -35.62 -3.69 -25.68
N PHE A 653 -36.63 -3.77 -26.57
CA PHE A 653 -36.47 -3.85 -28.02
C PHE A 653 -37.34 -2.85 -28.72
N PHE A 654 -36.98 -2.46 -29.94
CA PHE A 654 -37.79 -1.69 -30.87
C PHE A 654 -37.91 -2.44 -32.18
N GLY A 655 -39.02 -2.23 -32.90
CA GLY A 655 -39.24 -2.78 -34.24
C GLY A 655 -38.42 -2.03 -35.28
N ASP A 656 -37.61 -2.75 -36.04
CA ASP A 656 -36.93 -2.20 -37.22
C ASP A 656 -37.73 -2.61 -38.47
N ASP A 657 -38.54 -1.71 -38.96
CA ASP A 657 -39.45 -1.94 -40.10
C ASP A 657 -38.73 -2.28 -41.39
N THR A 658 -37.46 -1.82 -41.53
CA THR A 658 -36.67 -2.09 -42.73
C THR A 658 -36.27 -3.56 -42.88
N VAL A 659 -36.12 -4.27 -41.78
CA VAL A 659 -35.71 -5.70 -41.74
C VAL A 659 -36.74 -6.58 -41.02
N ARG A 660 -37.85 -6.04 -40.59
CA ARG A 660 -38.93 -6.69 -39.82
C ARG A 660 -38.37 -7.51 -38.65
N ARG A 661 -37.55 -6.84 -37.80
CA ARG A 661 -36.85 -7.51 -36.69
C ARG A 661 -36.83 -6.66 -35.43
N CYS A 662 -37.05 -7.29 -34.29
CA CYS A 662 -36.83 -6.66 -33.00
C CYS A 662 -35.33 -6.45 -32.73
N ARG A 663 -34.92 -5.21 -32.53
CA ARG A 663 -33.56 -4.81 -32.21
C ARG A 663 -33.48 -4.25 -30.80
N ARG A 664 -32.41 -4.55 -30.08
CA ARG A 664 -32.23 -4.08 -28.68
C ARG A 664 -32.11 -2.57 -28.60
N CYS A 665 -32.79 -1.99 -27.62
CA CYS A 665 -32.63 -0.60 -27.22
C CYS A 665 -31.22 -0.34 -26.69
N PHE A 666 -30.84 0.92 -26.55
CA PHE A 666 -29.62 1.31 -25.84
C PHE A 666 -29.65 0.81 -24.38
N LYS A 667 -28.49 0.46 -23.81
CA LYS A 667 -28.34 -0.28 -22.54
C LYS A 667 -29.16 0.26 -21.37
N GLY A 668 -29.34 1.59 -21.25
CA GLY A 668 -30.09 2.23 -20.19
C GLY A 668 -31.61 2.38 -20.47
N CYS A 669 -32.07 2.12 -21.69
CA CYS A 669 -33.48 2.27 -22.07
C CYS A 669 -34.28 1.01 -21.74
N GLU A 670 -35.48 1.19 -21.19
CA GLU A 670 -36.49 0.16 -21.08
C GLU A 670 -37.31 0.10 -22.34
N ASN A 671 -37.72 1.27 -22.90
CA ASN A 671 -38.35 1.40 -24.19
C ASN A 671 -37.63 2.45 -25.03
N CYS A 672 -37.61 2.27 -26.35
CA CYS A 672 -36.94 3.16 -27.28
C CYS A 672 -37.53 3.14 -28.66
N THR A 673 -37.29 4.17 -29.44
CA THR A 673 -37.66 4.26 -30.85
C THR A 673 -36.54 3.91 -31.81
N GLY A 674 -35.33 3.58 -31.28
CA GLY A 674 -34.16 3.21 -32.07
C GLY A 674 -32.95 2.85 -31.20
N ARG A 675 -31.79 2.60 -31.85
CA ARG A 675 -30.55 2.15 -31.18
C ARG A 675 -29.78 3.26 -30.48
N GLY A 676 -30.06 4.52 -30.80
CA GLY A 676 -29.33 5.67 -30.23
C GLY A 676 -29.64 5.89 -28.77
N GLN A 677 -28.66 6.35 -28.03
CA GLN A 677 -28.82 6.69 -26.60
C GLN A 677 -29.83 7.85 -26.39
N THR A 678 -30.05 8.67 -27.38
CA THR A 678 -31.01 9.79 -27.37
C THR A 678 -32.43 9.39 -27.82
N GLN A 679 -32.67 8.11 -28.05
CA GLN A 679 -33.95 7.57 -28.56
C GLN A 679 -34.70 6.75 -27.49
N CYS A 680 -34.37 6.96 -26.22
CA CYS A 680 -35.04 6.33 -25.10
C CYS A 680 -36.38 7.01 -24.80
N THR A 681 -37.45 6.24 -24.71
CA THR A 681 -38.79 6.71 -24.30
C THR A 681 -39.10 6.35 -22.83
N ALA A 682 -38.45 5.34 -22.29
CA ALA A 682 -38.51 4.96 -20.88
C ALA A 682 -37.15 4.39 -20.42
N CYS A 683 -36.77 4.66 -19.17
CA CYS A 683 -35.49 4.19 -18.58
C CYS A 683 -35.68 2.94 -17.74
N ARG A 684 -34.69 2.05 -17.76
CA ARG A 684 -34.62 0.85 -16.89
C ARG A 684 -34.46 1.22 -15.44
N ARG A 685 -34.80 0.30 -14.56
CA ARG A 685 -34.58 0.45 -13.13
C ARG A 685 -33.09 0.74 -12.85
N GLY A 686 -32.82 1.80 -12.06
CA GLY A 686 -31.48 2.30 -11.80
C GLY A 686 -30.95 3.32 -12.81
N TYR A 687 -31.78 3.74 -13.79
CA TYR A 687 -31.47 4.82 -14.74
C TYR A 687 -32.50 5.92 -14.63
N TYR A 688 -32.08 7.18 -14.84
CA TYR A 688 -32.89 8.37 -14.75
C TYR A 688 -32.97 9.05 -16.11
N HIS A 689 -34.18 9.49 -16.51
CA HIS A 689 -34.41 10.14 -17.79
C HIS A 689 -34.02 11.62 -17.74
N HIS A 690 -33.06 12.01 -18.56
CA HIS A 690 -32.68 13.41 -18.75
C HIS A 690 -33.48 13.99 -19.91
N GLN A 691 -34.47 14.88 -19.62
CA GLN A 691 -35.45 15.36 -20.61
C GLN A 691 -34.80 16.17 -21.71
N GLU A 692 -33.80 17.01 -21.45
CA GLU A 692 -33.16 17.87 -22.44
C GLU A 692 -32.40 17.10 -23.54
N THR A 693 -31.88 15.92 -23.22
CA THR A 693 -31.09 15.09 -24.14
C THR A 693 -31.79 13.79 -24.55
N ASN A 694 -32.97 13.50 -24.01
CA ASN A 694 -33.69 12.23 -24.14
C ASN A 694 -32.84 10.99 -23.90
N THR A 695 -31.93 11.06 -22.90
CA THR A 695 -31.02 9.98 -22.53
C THR A 695 -31.36 9.38 -21.20
N CYS A 696 -31.07 8.08 -21.04
CA CYS A 696 -31.12 7.38 -19.73
C CYS A 696 -29.73 7.20 -19.17
N ALA A 697 -29.43 7.81 -18.01
CA ALA A 697 -28.15 7.74 -17.32
C ALA A 697 -28.29 7.15 -15.91
N MET A 698 -27.29 6.44 -15.44
CA MET A 698 -27.25 5.92 -14.07
C MET A 698 -27.10 7.04 -13.02
N LEU A 699 -26.46 8.13 -13.42
CA LEU A 699 -26.27 9.35 -12.62
C LEU A 699 -26.71 10.54 -13.47
N CYS A 700 -27.46 11.45 -12.85
CA CYS A 700 -27.81 12.70 -13.52
C CYS A 700 -26.56 13.57 -13.73
N PRO A 701 -26.49 14.32 -14.84
CA PRO A 701 -25.36 15.21 -15.12
C PRO A 701 -25.25 16.33 -14.07
N ALA A 702 -24.10 17.02 -14.05
CA ALA A 702 -23.88 18.16 -13.14
C ALA A 702 -24.99 19.21 -13.34
N GLY A 703 -25.53 19.74 -12.24
CA GLY A 703 -26.67 20.64 -12.26
C GLY A 703 -28.06 19.99 -12.19
N PHE A 704 -28.07 18.64 -12.08
CA PHE A 704 -29.33 17.88 -11.94
C PHE A 704 -29.19 16.85 -10.80
N TYR A 705 -30.31 16.49 -10.16
CA TYR A 705 -30.43 15.42 -9.20
C TYR A 705 -31.41 14.35 -9.65
N SER A 706 -31.27 13.14 -9.16
CA SER A 706 -32.16 12.02 -9.45
C SER A 706 -33.42 12.08 -8.57
N GLU A 707 -34.56 12.05 -9.20
CA GLU A 707 -35.88 11.91 -8.55
C GLU A 707 -36.33 10.45 -8.68
N GLU A 708 -36.45 9.76 -7.54
CA GLU A 708 -36.67 8.30 -7.52
C GLU A 708 -38.08 7.88 -7.94
N ARG A 709 -39.08 8.69 -7.62
CA ARG A 709 -40.50 8.34 -7.92
C ARG A 709 -40.81 8.38 -9.42
N GLN A 710 -40.27 9.36 -10.12
CA GLN A 710 -40.52 9.56 -11.55
C GLN A 710 -39.34 9.08 -12.41
N LYS A 711 -38.25 8.62 -11.82
CA LYS A 711 -37.00 8.20 -12.49
C LYS A 711 -36.50 9.26 -13.50
N ARG A 712 -36.46 10.52 -13.08
CA ARG A 712 -36.03 11.66 -13.89
C ARG A 712 -34.91 12.44 -13.26
N CYS A 713 -34.13 13.11 -14.09
CA CYS A 713 -33.19 14.12 -13.67
C CYS A 713 -33.86 15.48 -13.58
N LEU A 714 -33.90 16.08 -12.39
CA LEU A 714 -34.47 17.40 -12.15
C LEU A 714 -33.35 18.40 -11.87
N LYS A 715 -33.54 19.67 -12.22
CA LYS A 715 -32.55 20.74 -12.07
C LYS A 715 -32.32 21.08 -10.59
N CYS A 716 -31.04 21.26 -10.20
CA CYS A 716 -30.64 21.86 -8.96
C CYS A 716 -30.97 23.36 -8.94
N HIS A 717 -30.98 23.95 -7.73
CA HIS A 717 -31.06 25.41 -7.56
C HIS A 717 -29.92 26.11 -8.33
N GLN A 718 -30.17 27.31 -8.76
CA GLN A 718 -29.26 28.08 -9.65
C GLN A 718 -27.87 28.31 -9.07
N SER A 719 -27.71 28.33 -7.73
CA SER A 719 -26.43 28.47 -7.05
C SER A 719 -25.68 27.14 -6.87
N CYS A 720 -26.38 26.00 -7.01
CA CYS A 720 -25.76 24.67 -6.86
C CYS A 720 -25.11 24.20 -8.16
N ARG A 721 -23.90 23.67 -8.08
CA ARG A 721 -23.26 22.90 -9.15
C ARG A 721 -23.73 21.42 -9.11
N LYS A 722 -23.97 20.90 -7.90
CA LYS A 722 -24.55 19.56 -7.65
C LYS A 722 -25.50 19.60 -6.49
N CYS A 723 -26.59 18.85 -6.56
CA CYS A 723 -27.56 18.68 -5.46
C CYS A 723 -28.02 17.21 -5.36
N ILE A 724 -28.65 16.83 -4.25
CA ILE A 724 -29.10 15.45 -4.02
C ILE A 724 -30.51 15.44 -3.41
N GLY A 725 -31.44 14.72 -4.04
CA GLY A 725 -32.79 14.47 -3.53
C GLY A 725 -33.73 15.69 -3.50
N HIS A 726 -33.19 16.91 -3.51
CA HIS A 726 -33.95 18.17 -3.54
C HIS A 726 -33.17 19.26 -4.26
N PRO A 727 -33.81 20.21 -5.01
CA PRO A 727 -33.08 21.25 -5.74
C PRO A 727 -32.21 22.15 -4.87
N ASP A 728 -32.62 22.43 -3.64
CA ASP A 728 -31.90 23.30 -2.71
C ASP A 728 -30.89 22.56 -1.81
N LYS A 729 -30.84 21.22 -1.91
CA LYS A 729 -29.89 20.41 -1.15
C LYS A 729 -28.60 20.26 -1.95
N CYS A 730 -27.76 21.29 -1.89
CA CYS A 730 -26.53 21.39 -2.65
C CYS A 730 -25.44 20.52 -2.02
N THR A 731 -24.70 19.79 -2.84
CA THR A 731 -23.48 19.06 -2.46
C THR A 731 -22.23 19.68 -3.05
N ALA A 732 -22.38 20.62 -4.00
CA ALA A 732 -21.31 21.45 -4.54
C ALA A 732 -21.92 22.75 -5.09
N CYS A 733 -21.19 23.86 -4.93
CA CYS A 733 -21.62 25.19 -5.36
C CYS A 733 -21.01 25.58 -6.72
N LYS A 734 -21.63 26.54 -7.39
CA LYS A 734 -21.04 27.25 -8.53
C LYS A 734 -20.01 28.27 -8.03
N ASP A 735 -19.19 28.75 -8.95
CA ASP A 735 -18.13 29.72 -8.66
C ASP A 735 -18.75 31.02 -8.07
N GLY A 736 -18.15 31.53 -7.00
CA GLY A 736 -18.66 32.67 -6.23
C GLY A 736 -19.65 32.30 -5.13
N PHE A 737 -19.85 31.01 -4.87
CA PHE A 737 -20.69 30.51 -3.77
C PHE A 737 -19.95 29.43 -2.97
N SER A 738 -20.03 29.50 -1.65
CA SER A 738 -19.51 28.50 -0.70
C SER A 738 -20.64 27.69 -0.10
N LEU A 739 -20.36 26.41 0.21
CA LEU A 739 -21.32 25.50 0.80
C LEU A 739 -21.48 25.75 2.29
N SER A 740 -22.69 26.09 2.74
CA SER A 740 -23.04 26.25 4.14
C SER A 740 -24.21 25.31 4.49
N GLY A 741 -23.89 24.22 5.19
CA GLY A 741 -24.83 23.12 5.37
C GLY A 741 -25.22 22.51 4.02
N ASP A 742 -26.51 22.42 3.72
CA ASP A 742 -27.03 21.87 2.47
C ASP A 742 -27.30 22.95 1.40
N SER A 743 -26.89 24.22 1.61
CA SER A 743 -27.20 25.33 0.69
C SER A 743 -25.95 26.08 0.25
N CYS A 744 -25.96 26.60 -0.97
CA CYS A 744 -24.88 27.44 -1.50
C CYS A 744 -25.19 28.93 -1.24
N VAL A 745 -24.26 29.57 -0.54
CA VAL A 745 -24.31 30.99 -0.15
C VAL A 745 -23.16 31.74 -0.79
N PRO A 746 -23.29 33.04 -1.07
CA PRO A 746 -22.23 33.84 -1.67
C PRO A 746 -20.92 33.81 -0.85
N GLU A 747 -19.77 33.76 -1.50
CA GLU A 747 -18.45 33.92 -0.84
C GLU A 747 -18.25 35.38 -0.38
N CYS A 748 -17.88 35.53 0.88
CA CYS A 748 -17.63 36.85 1.46
C CYS A 748 -16.22 37.32 1.14
N GLN A 749 -16.08 38.61 0.86
CA GLN A 749 -14.78 39.28 0.63
C GLN A 749 -13.95 39.34 1.94
N PRO A 750 -12.62 39.43 1.88
CA PRO A 750 -11.78 39.67 3.05
C PRO A 750 -12.31 40.87 3.90
N GLY A 751 -12.40 40.70 5.21
CA GLY A 751 -13.00 41.65 6.12
C GLY A 751 -14.51 41.51 6.32
N MET A 752 -15.09 40.48 5.77
CA MET A 752 -16.52 40.12 5.94
C MET A 752 -16.68 38.65 6.33
N TYR A 753 -17.71 38.32 7.11
CA TYR A 753 -18.11 36.96 7.45
C TYR A 753 -19.56 36.72 6.99
N LEU A 754 -19.92 35.44 6.82
CA LEU A 754 -21.25 35.04 6.43
C LEU A 754 -22.16 34.96 7.65
N SER A 755 -23.11 35.92 7.79
CA SER A 755 -24.15 35.85 8.82
C SER A 755 -25.12 34.71 8.50
N ARG A 756 -25.22 33.72 9.42
CA ARG A 756 -26.14 32.59 9.26
C ARG A 756 -27.62 32.99 9.32
N GLU A 757 -27.93 34.02 10.09
CA GLU A 757 -29.29 34.52 10.25
C GLU A 757 -29.73 35.37 9.05
N ALA A 758 -28.88 36.26 8.56
CA ALA A 758 -29.21 37.16 7.46
C ALA A 758 -28.90 36.52 6.07
N ARG A 759 -28.17 35.39 5.99
CA ARG A 759 -27.69 34.75 4.76
C ARG A 759 -26.97 35.72 3.81
N LYS A 760 -26.25 36.66 4.37
CA LYS A 760 -25.48 37.70 3.64
C LYS A 760 -24.13 37.94 4.33
N CYS A 761 -23.17 38.54 3.58
CA CYS A 761 -21.89 38.91 4.14
C CYS A 761 -22.04 40.18 4.98
N GLU A 762 -21.50 40.12 6.21
CA GLU A 762 -21.44 41.25 7.15
C GLU A 762 -19.99 41.57 7.53
N GLY A 763 -19.68 42.82 7.92
CA GLY A 763 -18.33 43.26 8.20
C GLY A 763 -17.76 42.71 9.50
N CYS A 764 -16.49 42.29 9.49
CA CYS A 764 -15.74 41.90 10.68
C CYS A 764 -15.43 43.14 11.57
N GLN A 765 -15.05 42.92 12.82
CA GLN A 765 -14.54 43.95 13.71
C GLN A 765 -13.24 44.54 13.15
N ALA A 766 -13.01 45.85 13.33
CA ALA A 766 -11.91 46.60 12.72
C ALA A 766 -10.51 46.05 13.02
N SER A 767 -10.33 45.30 14.09
CA SER A 767 -9.08 44.65 14.48
C SER A 767 -8.80 43.32 13.75
N CYS A 768 -9.79 42.77 13.04
CA CYS A 768 -9.69 41.47 12.36
C CYS A 768 -9.58 41.66 10.84
N GLN A 769 -8.67 40.96 10.21
CA GLN A 769 -8.62 40.85 8.74
C GLN A 769 -9.65 39.87 8.19
N THR A 770 -9.92 38.75 8.91
CA THR A 770 -11.00 37.81 8.64
C THR A 770 -11.63 37.33 9.96
N CYS A 771 -12.92 37.01 9.99
CA CYS A 771 -13.64 36.52 11.14
C CYS A 771 -14.71 35.48 10.77
N ALA A 772 -15.08 34.61 11.71
CA ALA A 772 -16.07 33.56 11.49
C ALA A 772 -17.50 33.97 11.93
N GLU A 773 -17.64 34.82 12.99
CA GLU A 773 -18.92 35.26 13.54
C GLU A 773 -18.80 36.68 14.20
N PRO A 774 -19.92 37.45 14.31
CA PRO A 774 -19.89 38.76 14.92
C PRO A 774 -19.66 38.67 16.43
N GLY A 775 -18.71 39.45 16.95
CA GLY A 775 -18.52 39.65 18.40
C GLY A 775 -17.86 38.53 19.17
N LYS A 776 -17.36 37.48 18.52
CA LYS A 776 -16.51 36.45 19.11
C LYS A 776 -15.04 36.60 18.73
N GLU A 777 -14.22 36.27 19.71
CA GLU A 777 -12.79 36.48 19.85
C GLU A 777 -11.91 35.61 18.91
N GLU A 778 -12.42 35.22 17.72
CA GLU A 778 -11.71 34.38 16.77
C GLU A 778 -11.25 35.15 15.53
N CYS A 779 -10.22 35.99 15.73
CA CYS A 779 -9.56 36.69 14.65
C CYS A 779 -8.33 35.95 14.18
N VAL A 780 -8.29 35.52 12.90
CA VAL A 780 -7.05 35.01 12.27
C VAL A 780 -7.05 35.31 10.76
N PRO A 781 -6.09 36.09 10.25
CA PRO A 781 -5.07 36.90 10.94
C PRO A 781 -5.59 38.25 11.42
N CYS A 782 -4.85 38.85 12.36
CA CYS A 782 -5.13 40.19 12.84
C CYS A 782 -4.80 41.25 11.77
N ALA A 783 -5.39 42.45 11.92
CA ALA A 783 -5.00 43.60 11.11
C ALA A 783 -3.52 43.95 11.35
N LYS A 784 -2.91 44.67 10.38
CA LYS A 784 -1.50 45.01 10.40
C LYS A 784 -1.10 45.68 11.74
N ASP A 785 0.06 45.29 12.28
CA ASP A 785 0.68 45.79 13.50
C ASP A 785 0.02 45.35 14.82
N LEU A 786 -0.90 44.40 14.80
CA LEU A 786 -1.47 43.76 15.99
C LEU A 786 -0.90 42.35 16.21
N HIS A 787 -0.86 41.90 17.47
CA HIS A 787 -0.40 40.57 17.87
C HIS A 787 -1.59 39.70 18.25
N LEU A 788 -1.56 38.42 17.89
CA LEU A 788 -2.57 37.45 18.28
C LEU A 788 -2.28 36.96 19.70
N HIS A 789 -3.20 37.18 20.64
CA HIS A 789 -3.14 36.74 22.03
C HIS A 789 -4.43 36.05 22.40
N GLU A 790 -4.41 34.76 22.67
CA GLU A 790 -5.59 33.96 23.06
C GLU A 790 -6.83 34.27 22.18
N TRP A 791 -6.63 34.22 20.83
CA TRP A 791 -7.66 34.47 19.80
C TRP A 791 -8.12 35.93 19.66
N GLN A 792 -7.51 36.85 20.39
CA GLN A 792 -7.77 38.32 20.30
C GLN A 792 -6.60 39.04 19.67
N CYS A 793 -6.90 40.08 18.90
CA CYS A 793 -5.89 40.94 18.33
C CYS A 793 -5.60 42.10 19.31
N VAL A 794 -4.37 42.15 19.84
CA VAL A 794 -3.91 43.13 20.84
C VAL A 794 -2.73 43.95 20.31
N PRO A 795 -2.58 45.21 20.72
CA PRO A 795 -1.45 46.05 20.28
C PRO A 795 -0.10 45.58 20.85
N ALA A 796 -0.09 44.91 22.00
CA ALA A 796 1.11 44.34 22.63
C ALA A 796 0.73 43.10 23.46
N CYS A 797 1.66 42.15 23.61
CA CYS A 797 1.46 40.98 24.45
C CYS A 797 1.39 41.39 25.93
N ARG A 798 0.52 40.73 26.69
CA ARG A 798 0.36 40.92 28.14
C ARG A 798 1.59 40.42 28.92
N GLU A 799 1.76 40.89 30.14
CA GLU A 799 2.83 40.43 31.04
C GLU A 799 2.79 38.89 31.20
N GLY A 800 3.95 38.23 31.07
CA GLY A 800 4.08 36.80 31.02
C GLY A 800 3.99 36.17 29.62
N PHE A 801 3.94 36.99 28.58
CA PHE A 801 3.97 36.55 27.17
C PHE A 801 4.94 37.42 26.35
N TYR A 802 5.50 36.82 25.29
CA TYR A 802 6.37 37.49 24.32
C TYR A 802 5.88 37.29 22.89
N PRO A 803 6.13 38.24 21.97
CA PRO A 803 5.73 38.11 20.57
C PRO A 803 6.72 37.24 19.79
N GLU A 804 6.21 36.18 19.14
CA GLU A 804 6.98 35.31 18.24
C GLU A 804 6.43 35.43 16.82
N GLU A 805 7.29 35.48 15.82
CA GLU A 805 6.88 35.51 14.42
C GLU A 805 6.45 34.12 13.95
N MET A 806 5.30 34.05 13.28
CA MET A 806 4.79 32.80 12.69
C MET A 806 5.42 32.60 11.31
N ASN A 807 6.05 31.43 11.11
CA ASN A 807 6.65 31.06 9.84
C ASN A 807 5.64 31.12 8.69
N GLY A 808 5.87 31.98 7.71
CA GLY A 808 5.07 32.09 6.48
C GLY A 808 3.86 33.05 6.56
N ILE A 809 3.59 33.68 7.69
CA ILE A 809 2.50 34.66 7.87
C ILE A 809 3.08 35.92 8.53
N PRO A 810 2.84 37.12 8.01
CA PRO A 810 3.36 38.36 8.61
C PRO A 810 2.55 38.75 9.87
N GLN A 811 2.57 37.87 10.88
CA GLN A 811 1.84 38.06 12.13
C GLN A 811 2.66 37.53 13.31
N LYS A 812 2.55 38.22 14.46
CA LYS A 812 3.19 37.81 15.71
C LYS A 812 2.16 37.21 16.65
N LEU A 813 2.52 36.03 17.20
CA LEU A 813 1.72 35.33 18.21
C LEU A 813 2.31 35.56 19.58
N CYS A 814 1.48 35.93 20.57
CA CYS A 814 1.90 36.02 21.96
C CYS A 814 2.06 34.65 22.58
N LYS A 815 3.30 34.18 22.76
CA LYS A 815 3.63 32.94 23.43
C LYS A 815 3.95 33.18 24.91
N ARG A 816 3.60 32.21 25.73
CA ARG A 816 3.79 32.26 27.18
C ARG A 816 5.27 32.12 27.55
N CYS A 817 5.77 32.96 28.45
CA CYS A 817 7.07 32.78 29.08
C CYS A 817 7.16 31.54 29.95
N ASP A 818 8.35 31.11 30.35
CA ASP A 818 8.54 30.06 31.34
C ASP A 818 7.73 30.31 32.61
N SER A 819 7.29 29.23 33.26
CA SER A 819 6.39 29.31 34.44
C SER A 819 6.96 30.10 35.59
N SER A 820 8.30 30.21 35.73
CA SER A 820 9.04 30.96 36.74
C SER A 820 9.30 32.43 36.35
N CYS A 821 8.96 32.81 35.12
CA CYS A 821 9.28 34.10 34.51
C CYS A 821 8.05 35.01 34.43
N SER A 822 8.19 36.30 34.80
CA SER A 822 7.12 37.29 34.64
C SER A 822 7.26 38.10 33.35
N VAL A 823 8.46 38.33 32.85
CA VAL A 823 8.72 38.98 31.56
C VAL A 823 9.86 38.28 30.86
N CYS A 824 9.65 37.88 29.62
CA CYS A 824 10.69 37.29 28.76
C CYS A 824 10.77 37.97 27.39
N GLU A 825 11.91 37.89 26.71
CA GLU A 825 12.14 38.48 25.40
C GLU A 825 12.71 37.48 24.39
N GLY A 826 12.10 37.45 23.22
CA GLY A 826 12.58 36.70 22.05
C GLY A 826 12.47 35.16 22.16
N SER A 827 12.35 34.58 23.35
CA SER A 827 12.15 33.16 23.55
C SER A 827 11.59 32.84 24.95
N VAL A 828 10.97 31.67 25.10
CA VAL A 828 10.36 31.15 26.34
C VAL A 828 11.33 31.14 27.51
N GLY A 829 12.59 30.81 27.26
CA GLY A 829 13.63 30.64 28.28
C GLY A 829 14.55 31.86 28.49
N ASN A 830 14.30 32.99 27.84
CA ASN A 830 15.09 34.21 28.01
C ASN A 830 14.34 35.21 28.90
N CYS A 831 14.39 34.96 30.22
CA CYS A 831 13.71 35.78 31.19
C CYS A 831 14.43 37.09 31.47
N VAL A 832 13.67 38.16 31.51
CA VAL A 832 14.14 39.51 31.87
C VAL A 832 13.74 39.84 33.32
N LYS A 833 12.61 39.32 33.77
CA LYS A 833 12.13 39.52 35.14
C LYS A 833 11.45 38.22 35.65
N CYS A 834 11.92 37.72 36.77
CA CYS A 834 11.37 36.54 37.41
C CYS A 834 10.12 36.87 38.26
N LYS A 835 9.32 35.82 38.52
CA LYS A 835 8.22 35.86 39.50
C LYS A 835 8.78 35.90 40.92
N GLU A 836 7.95 36.28 41.86
CA GLU A 836 8.27 36.32 43.29
C GLU A 836 8.73 34.91 43.77
N GLY A 837 9.84 34.82 44.50
CA GLY A 837 10.45 33.57 44.92
C GLY A 837 11.51 32.95 43.99
N PHE A 838 11.80 33.58 42.85
CA PHE A 838 12.85 33.17 41.91
C PHE A 838 13.90 34.27 41.72
N SER A 839 15.15 33.88 41.57
CA SER A 839 16.29 34.78 41.25
C SER A 839 16.69 34.66 39.79
N LEU A 840 16.96 35.80 39.13
CA LEU A 840 17.35 35.81 37.73
C LEU A 840 18.83 35.45 37.58
N LEU A 841 19.12 34.42 36.83
CA LEU A 841 20.48 34.02 36.53
C LEU A 841 20.61 33.88 34.99
N ARG A 842 21.22 34.90 34.35
CA ARG A 842 21.51 34.93 32.89
C ARG A 842 20.34 34.51 31.99
N GLY A 843 19.18 35.09 32.20
CA GLY A 843 18.00 34.84 31.38
C GLY A 843 17.16 33.66 31.84
N SER A 844 17.51 32.97 32.92
CA SER A 844 16.70 31.91 33.51
C SER A 844 16.39 32.20 34.98
N CYS A 845 15.20 31.84 35.44
CA CYS A 845 14.76 32.01 36.82
C CYS A 845 14.95 30.73 37.62
N VAL A 846 15.68 30.76 38.71
CA VAL A 846 16.00 29.62 39.57
C VAL A 846 15.59 29.85 41.01
N THR A 847 15.19 28.81 41.74
CA THR A 847 14.94 28.90 43.19
C THR A 847 16.20 28.53 43.97
N ASN A 848 16.28 29.03 45.21
CA ASN A 848 17.42 28.71 46.08
C ASN A 848 17.54 27.20 46.40
N GLU A 849 16.46 26.46 46.32
CA GLU A 849 16.43 25.02 46.57
C GLU A 849 16.92 24.18 45.35
N THR A 850 16.75 24.69 44.15
CA THR A 850 17.17 24.01 42.92
C THR A 850 18.55 24.45 42.42
N CYS A 851 19.09 25.56 42.95
CA CYS A 851 20.36 26.16 42.62
C CYS A 851 21.46 25.59 43.52
N ILE A 852 21.92 24.35 43.25
CA ILE A 852 23.01 23.73 43.97
C ILE A 852 24.22 23.48 43.06
N ASN A 853 25.41 23.39 43.63
CA ASN A 853 26.61 23.01 42.89
C ASN A 853 26.69 21.50 42.84
N ALA A 854 26.85 20.93 41.63
CA ALA A 854 27.01 19.46 41.44
C ALA A 854 28.34 18.95 42.04
N ASP A 855 29.39 19.78 41.99
CA ASP A 855 30.66 19.54 42.69
C ASP A 855 31.21 20.86 43.24
N LYS A 856 31.31 20.97 44.59
CA LYS A 856 31.68 22.21 45.27
C LYS A 856 33.10 22.64 44.96
N ASN A 857 34.07 21.71 44.90
CA ASN A 857 35.47 21.97 44.67
C ASN A 857 35.72 22.40 43.20
N PHE A 858 35.08 21.73 42.28
CA PHE A 858 35.14 22.06 40.86
C PHE A 858 34.51 23.43 40.55
N CYS A 859 33.45 23.76 41.22
CA CYS A 859 32.73 25.02 41.03
C CYS A 859 33.49 26.24 41.61
N GLU A 860 34.20 26.11 42.72
CA GLU A 860 35.03 27.15 43.30
C GLU A 860 36.25 27.52 42.40
N VAL A 861 36.87 26.50 41.76
CA VAL A 861 37.93 26.75 40.77
C VAL A 861 37.42 27.48 39.52
N GLY A 862 36.19 27.23 39.14
CA GLY A 862 35.53 27.92 38.00
C GLY A 862 35.24 29.39 38.22
N LYS A 863 35.08 29.86 39.45
CA LYS A 863 34.83 31.26 39.82
C LYS A 863 35.98 32.16 39.41
N SER A 864 37.22 31.73 39.55
CA SER A 864 38.44 32.49 39.18
C SER A 864 38.72 32.49 37.68
N SER A 865 38.04 31.63 36.88
CA SER A 865 38.33 31.39 35.47
C SER A 865 37.30 32.00 34.50
N LYS A 866 36.38 32.82 34.95
CA LYS A 866 35.24 33.40 34.16
C LYS A 866 34.34 32.33 33.48
N LEU A 867 34.31 31.12 34.02
CA LEU A 867 33.53 30.01 33.46
C LEU A 867 32.01 30.15 33.70
N CYS A 868 31.61 31.02 34.66
CA CYS A 868 30.21 31.41 34.84
C CYS A 868 29.63 32.18 33.64
N GLU A 869 30.42 32.47 32.62
CA GLU A 869 29.97 32.97 31.32
C GLU A 869 29.41 31.92 30.37
N LYS A 870 29.64 30.61 30.65
CA LYS A 870 29.18 29.51 29.82
C LYS A 870 27.92 28.85 30.40
N LYS A 871 26.85 28.79 29.61
CA LYS A 871 25.52 28.32 30.00
C LYS A 871 25.54 26.91 30.65
N LEU A 872 26.39 26.02 30.19
CA LEU A 872 26.54 24.66 30.73
C LEU A 872 27.21 24.64 32.13
N PHE A 873 28.19 25.52 32.35
CA PHE A 873 28.84 25.66 33.63
C PHE A 873 27.93 26.28 34.69
N VAL A 874 27.08 27.23 34.28
CA VAL A 874 26.07 27.86 35.14
C VAL A 874 25.05 26.83 35.64
N LEU A 875 24.65 25.88 34.81
CA LEU A 875 23.75 24.80 35.21
C LEU A 875 24.38 23.81 36.19
N PHE A 876 25.69 23.56 36.09
CA PHE A 876 26.43 22.64 36.94
C PHE A 876 26.88 23.24 38.27
N CYS A 877 27.16 24.56 38.27
CA CYS A 877 27.73 25.32 39.38
C CYS A 877 26.83 26.51 39.74
N CYS A 878 25.53 26.27 39.79
CA CYS A 878 24.53 27.32 39.93
C CYS A 878 24.75 28.22 41.13
N GLN A 879 25.00 27.66 42.30
CA GLN A 879 25.20 28.41 43.59
C GLN A 879 26.45 29.29 43.55
N THR A 880 27.56 28.75 43.01
CA THR A 880 28.81 29.53 42.86
C THR A 880 28.67 30.67 41.89
N CYS A 881 27.94 30.46 40.75
CA CYS A 881 27.71 31.50 39.76
C CYS A 881 26.67 32.54 40.20
N LEU A 882 25.71 32.19 41.04
CA LEU A 882 24.77 33.12 41.65
C LEU A 882 25.41 34.09 42.63
N MET A 883 26.47 33.61 43.38
CA MET A 883 27.21 34.48 44.30
C MET A 883 28.34 35.28 43.63
N ALA A 884 28.62 35.04 42.38
CA ALA A 884 29.68 35.69 41.61
C ALA A 884 29.18 36.87 40.76
N GLY A 885 27.92 37.05 40.65
CA GLY A 885 27.29 38.09 39.84
C GLY A 885 26.47 38.98 40.52
#